data_4912c06a281386015968ef3b82209827
#
_entry.id   4912c06a281386015968ef3b82209827
#
_cell.length_a   1.000
_cell.length_b   1.000
_cell.length_c   1.000
_cell.angle_alpha   90.00
_cell.angle_beta   90.00
_cell.angle_gamma   90.00
#
_symmetry.space_group_name_H-M   'P 1'
#
loop_
_entity.id
_entity.type
_entity.pdbx_description
1 polymer ?
#
loop_
_entity_poly.entity_id
_entity_poly.type
_entity_poly.pdbx_seq_one_letter_code
_entity_poly.pdbx_strand_id
1 'polypeptide(L)'
;MTRQSKRLVSACCLLFAILIAWAGLQSVSVATVDYAQQAGQPCPVCHERPEGGGSLTATGAAFVRGGYQWPLPAGVEITETYLPFRIPRAMRLIAGYIHLATAVAWFGTIFYVHVVIGPNQLTSGIPKTEKRIGWLSIAIMAVTGTLLTIYRYQETGTVFSGTFGTVFIIKLLQYGLMVFLAAIATSVLDRRMRSTRPSAGQPSAKPGEITAELLPTFDGQDGRKAIVAVDGKLYDVSGSRLWPAGVHGRRHHAGQDLTAALEGAPHGEDVLQRVPLIGDLQVAPAEPQPGRSRELRIFVAFAHANLLLAVGILLCVAWWKWGFPLRDFRPAPAAPAVAALSEESSHCISCHTENEFMMAQIEEWQQSKHAAYQVGCYECHQAEGENPDAMAHNGYVVSTLVTPLDCGRCHIRETGQFASSRHSEGGDILDSLDNVLGEKVEGLAATVLGCQQCHGARVEVDDLGVPVSAGWPNTGIGRINPDGSRGACSTCHTRHLFSVAVAREPDSCGNCHLGPDHPQKEIYEESKHGVAFVANRERMNLAVKPWVLGEDYSAAPTCASCHMSAVPGMPVNHDVGLRIAWSLRPEISQRQENWGVRRERIMRVCQQCHAPGFYNNFFKQFDDAVELYNAKFAMPAVEIMQRLREAGKLTALQFDEQIEWTFFYLWHHEGRRARHGAAMMGPDYVQWHGFAEVADRFYNELIPEAEALLPGVTTPFLEAEPHQWRLGQE
;
A
#
# COMPACT_ATOMS: atom_id res chain seq x y z
N MET A 1 41.90 -5.66 6.40
CA MET A 1 41.27 -7.01 6.62
C MET A 1 42.36 -8.07 6.35
N THR A 2 42.63 -8.90 7.33
CA THR A 2 43.56 -10.02 7.18
C THR A 2 42.97 -11.10 6.25
N ARG A 3 43.82 -11.95 5.63
CA ARG A 3 43.36 -13.09 4.79
C ARG A 3 42.32 -13.97 5.53
N GLN A 4 42.39 -14.08 6.84
CA GLN A 4 41.45 -14.85 7.67
C GLN A 4 40.08 -14.19 7.84
N SER A 5 40.02 -12.86 7.99
CA SER A 5 38.73 -12.13 8.05
C SER A 5 38.01 -12.09 6.70
N LYS A 6 38.77 -12.03 5.57
CA LYS A 6 38.20 -12.19 4.22
C LYS A 6 37.59 -13.57 4.01
N ARG A 7 38.25 -14.63 4.51
CA ARG A 7 37.73 -16.01 4.41
C ARG A 7 36.50 -16.22 5.26
N LEU A 8 36.42 -15.61 6.47
CA LEU A 8 35.22 -15.70 7.33
C LEU A 8 34.02 -14.99 6.71
N VAL A 9 34.23 -13.79 6.19
CA VAL A 9 33.18 -13.04 5.48
C VAL A 9 32.73 -13.77 4.23
N SER A 10 33.66 -14.32 3.44
CA SER A 10 33.34 -15.13 2.26
C SER A 10 32.56 -16.41 2.62
N ALA A 11 32.91 -17.09 3.71
CA ALA A 11 32.20 -18.27 4.18
C ALA A 11 30.79 -17.94 4.65
N CYS A 12 30.59 -16.82 5.36
CA CYS A 12 29.27 -16.35 5.76
C CYS A 12 28.40 -15.94 4.55
N CYS A 13 28.99 -15.27 3.56
CA CYS A 13 28.30 -14.93 2.32
C CYS A 13 27.92 -16.19 1.51
N LEU A 14 28.80 -17.19 1.47
CA LEU A 14 28.55 -18.46 0.76
C LEU A 14 27.43 -19.27 1.45
N LEU A 15 27.44 -19.35 2.79
CA LEU A 15 26.39 -19.99 3.58
C LEU A 15 25.04 -19.29 3.39
N PHE A 16 25.05 -17.97 3.34
CA PHE A 16 23.85 -17.15 3.10
C PHE A 16 23.32 -17.37 1.68
N ALA A 17 24.19 -17.43 0.67
CA ALA A 17 23.81 -17.73 -0.72
C ALA A 17 23.23 -19.14 -0.87
N ILE A 18 23.80 -20.14 -0.18
CA ILE A 18 23.29 -21.52 -0.17
C ILE A 18 21.92 -21.60 0.50
N LEU A 19 21.69 -20.88 1.61
CA LEU A 19 20.41 -20.82 2.30
C LEU A 19 19.32 -20.14 1.44
N ILE A 20 19.68 -19.09 0.71
CA ILE A 20 18.77 -18.43 -0.25
C ILE A 20 18.42 -19.37 -1.41
N ALA A 21 19.41 -20.08 -1.97
CA ALA A 21 19.19 -21.03 -3.05
C ALA A 21 18.29 -22.20 -2.60
N TRP A 22 18.48 -22.70 -1.36
CA TRP A 22 17.65 -23.77 -0.80
C TRP A 22 16.23 -23.31 -0.50
N ALA A 23 16.04 -22.08 0.00
CA ALA A 23 14.72 -21.48 0.23
C ALA A 23 13.92 -21.25 -1.07
N GLY A 24 14.61 -21.02 -2.20
CA GLY A 24 13.97 -20.83 -3.53
C GLY A 24 13.43 -22.12 -4.17
N LEU A 25 13.75 -23.28 -3.63
CA LEU A 25 13.35 -24.59 -4.19
C LEU A 25 12.05 -25.16 -3.57
N GLN A 26 11.47 -24.49 -2.58
CA GLN A 26 10.24 -24.97 -1.94
C GLN A 26 9.00 -24.38 -2.60
N SER A 27 8.12 -25.26 -3.13
CA SER A 27 6.82 -24.91 -3.68
C SER A 27 5.87 -24.39 -2.56
N VAL A 28 5.23 -23.26 -2.80
CA VAL A 28 4.22 -22.68 -1.91
C VAL A 28 2.93 -23.47 -2.07
N SER A 29 2.49 -24.16 -1.03
CA SER A 29 1.16 -24.75 -0.96
C SER A 29 0.21 -23.73 -0.29
N VAL A 30 -0.83 -23.33 -1.01
CA VAL A 30 -1.88 -22.41 -0.55
C VAL A 30 -3.16 -23.21 -0.33
N ALA A 31 -3.81 -23.02 0.83
CA ALA A 31 -5.11 -23.62 1.09
C ALA A 31 -6.16 -22.97 0.18
N THR A 32 -6.74 -23.73 -0.72
CA THR A 32 -7.73 -23.29 -1.70
C THR A 32 -9.02 -24.10 -1.59
N VAL A 33 -10.10 -23.63 -2.21
CA VAL A 33 -11.34 -24.38 -2.41
C VAL A 33 -11.07 -25.74 -3.05
N ASP A 34 -9.99 -25.84 -3.84
CA ASP A 34 -9.53 -27.08 -4.47
C ASP A 34 -9.30 -28.21 -3.45
N TYR A 35 -8.82 -27.90 -2.25
CA TYR A 35 -8.65 -28.91 -1.20
C TYR A 35 -9.98 -29.44 -0.64
N ALA A 36 -11.01 -28.59 -0.55
CA ALA A 36 -12.33 -29.02 -0.16
C ALA A 36 -12.97 -29.93 -1.24
N GLN A 37 -12.77 -29.59 -2.50
CA GLN A 37 -13.21 -30.41 -3.64
C GLN A 37 -12.39 -31.68 -3.74
N GLN A 38 -11.08 -31.63 -3.63
CA GLN A 38 -10.20 -32.80 -3.66
C GLN A 38 -10.47 -33.76 -2.51
N ALA A 39 -10.76 -33.25 -1.31
CA ALA A 39 -11.07 -34.02 -0.12
C ALA A 39 -12.52 -34.48 -0.09
N GLY A 40 -13.42 -33.93 -0.89
CA GLY A 40 -14.86 -34.16 -0.81
C GLY A 40 -15.45 -33.78 0.54
N GLN A 41 -14.81 -32.84 1.28
CA GLN A 41 -15.20 -32.46 2.63
C GLN A 41 -15.64 -30.99 2.69
N PRO A 42 -16.73 -30.67 3.43
CA PRO A 42 -17.14 -29.28 3.61
C PRO A 42 -16.17 -28.51 4.51
N CYS A 43 -16.11 -27.18 4.35
CA CYS A 43 -15.19 -26.30 5.06
C CYS A 43 -15.16 -26.49 6.59
N PRO A 44 -16.30 -26.74 7.30
CA PRO A 44 -16.29 -26.92 8.77
C PRO A 44 -15.52 -28.15 9.25
N VAL A 45 -15.26 -29.14 8.39
CA VAL A 45 -14.45 -30.31 8.75
C VAL A 45 -13.00 -29.88 9.04
N CYS A 46 -12.46 -28.93 8.27
CA CYS A 46 -11.08 -28.47 8.38
C CYS A 46 -10.93 -27.10 9.04
N HIS A 47 -11.99 -26.30 9.12
CA HIS A 47 -11.98 -24.96 9.68
C HIS A 47 -12.95 -24.80 10.85
N GLU A 48 -12.58 -24.04 11.88
CA GLU A 48 -13.49 -23.71 13.01
C GLU A 48 -14.64 -22.79 12.57
N ARG A 49 -14.47 -22.09 11.44
CA ARG A 49 -15.51 -21.24 10.85
C ARG A 49 -16.24 -22.00 9.74
N PRO A 50 -17.57 -22.00 9.74
CA PRO A 50 -18.36 -22.72 8.73
C PRO A 50 -18.10 -22.27 7.28
N GLU A 51 -17.73 -21.02 7.09
CA GLU A 51 -17.40 -20.41 5.81
C GLU A 51 -15.98 -20.69 5.33
N GLY A 52 -15.16 -21.38 6.11
CA GLY A 52 -13.75 -21.62 5.84
C GLY A 52 -12.84 -20.47 6.30
N GLY A 53 -11.53 -20.70 6.19
CA GLY A 53 -10.50 -19.75 6.65
C GLY A 53 -10.35 -19.65 8.17
N GLY A 54 -9.37 -18.90 8.64
CA GLY A 54 -9.10 -18.74 10.08
C GLY A 54 -8.46 -19.97 10.71
N SER A 55 -8.86 -20.27 11.97
CA SER A 55 -8.31 -21.39 12.74
C SER A 55 -8.75 -22.75 12.14
N LEU A 56 -7.84 -23.72 12.16
CA LEU A 56 -8.11 -25.08 11.72
C LEU A 56 -8.67 -25.93 12.86
N THR A 57 -9.56 -26.84 12.54
CA THR A 57 -9.96 -27.96 13.41
C THR A 57 -8.79 -28.96 13.56
N ALA A 58 -8.92 -29.91 14.46
CA ALA A 58 -7.95 -31.00 14.57
C ALA A 58 -7.77 -31.77 13.24
N THR A 59 -8.84 -31.94 12.49
CA THR A 59 -8.84 -32.55 11.16
C THR A 59 -8.11 -31.68 10.13
N GLY A 60 -8.37 -30.36 10.11
CA GLY A 60 -7.67 -29.42 9.25
C GLY A 60 -6.17 -29.35 9.55
N ALA A 61 -5.80 -29.39 10.82
CA ALA A 61 -4.40 -29.44 11.24
C ALA A 61 -3.73 -30.78 10.84
N ALA A 62 -4.43 -31.90 10.93
CA ALA A 62 -3.96 -33.21 10.47
C ALA A 62 -3.78 -33.25 8.95
N PHE A 63 -4.70 -32.64 8.19
CA PHE A 63 -4.61 -32.51 6.74
C PHE A 63 -3.35 -31.74 6.30
N VAL A 64 -3.04 -30.62 6.97
CA VAL A 64 -1.80 -29.86 6.74
C VAL A 64 -0.56 -30.70 7.08
N ARG A 65 -0.56 -31.43 8.21
CA ARG A 65 0.55 -32.32 8.60
C ARG A 65 0.72 -33.48 7.60
N GLY A 66 -0.37 -33.95 7.01
CA GLY A 66 -0.39 -34.99 5.96
C GLY A 66 0.03 -34.50 4.57
N GLY A 67 0.56 -33.28 4.45
CA GLY A 67 1.03 -32.75 3.16
C GLY A 67 -0.11 -32.42 2.20
N TYR A 68 -1.29 -32.05 2.74
CA TYR A 68 -2.49 -31.71 1.97
C TYR A 68 -3.05 -32.88 1.14
N GLN A 69 -2.95 -34.10 1.68
CA GLN A 69 -3.50 -35.32 1.05
C GLN A 69 -4.77 -35.78 1.78
N TRP A 70 -5.77 -36.15 1.01
CA TRP A 70 -7.00 -36.77 1.53
C TRP A 70 -7.35 -38.01 0.71
N PRO A 71 -7.71 -39.17 1.33
CA PRO A 71 -7.70 -39.40 2.79
C PRO A 71 -6.33 -39.21 3.42
N LEU A 72 -6.30 -38.93 4.73
CA LEU A 72 -5.04 -38.64 5.45
C LEU A 72 -4.07 -39.82 5.26
N PRO A 73 -2.78 -39.55 5.01
CA PRO A 73 -1.76 -40.61 4.89
C PRO A 73 -1.67 -41.47 6.16
N ALA A 74 -1.30 -42.72 5.98
CA ALA A 74 -1.06 -43.65 7.08
C ALA A 74 -0.03 -43.10 8.07
N GLY A 75 -0.39 -43.04 9.37
CA GLY A 75 0.45 -42.49 10.43
C GLY A 75 0.19 -41.01 10.77
N VAL A 76 -0.72 -40.34 10.06
CA VAL A 76 -1.19 -39.00 10.44
C VAL A 76 -2.43 -39.12 11.31
N GLU A 77 -2.26 -38.97 12.63
CA GLU A 77 -3.38 -39.03 13.57
C GLU A 77 -4.07 -37.65 13.71
N ILE A 78 -5.41 -37.68 13.86
CA ILE A 78 -6.20 -36.49 14.21
C ILE A 78 -6.07 -36.33 15.74
N THR A 79 -5.07 -35.54 16.15
CA THR A 79 -4.85 -35.25 17.57
C THR A 79 -5.29 -33.81 17.87
N GLU A 80 -6.16 -33.64 18.86
CA GLU A 80 -6.44 -32.36 19.45
C GLU A 80 -5.21 -31.92 20.25
N THR A 81 -4.45 -30.99 19.74
CA THR A 81 -3.28 -30.44 20.44
C THR A 81 -3.77 -29.42 21.46
N TYR A 82 -4.16 -29.89 22.65
CA TYR A 82 -4.50 -29.02 23.78
C TYR A 82 -3.21 -28.46 24.38
N LEU A 83 -2.87 -27.21 24.06
CA LEU A 83 -2.06 -26.43 24.98
C LEU A 83 -2.97 -25.97 26.14
N PRO A 84 -2.50 -26.05 27.42
CA PRO A 84 -3.36 -25.82 28.58
C PRO A 84 -3.87 -24.38 28.75
N PHE A 85 -3.51 -23.49 27.85
CA PHE A 85 -4.00 -22.11 27.83
C PHE A 85 -3.97 -21.52 26.41
N ARG A 86 -4.95 -20.67 26.08
CA ARG A 86 -4.94 -19.86 24.84
C ARG A 86 -4.41 -18.46 25.14
N ILE A 87 -3.49 -17.97 24.32
CA ILE A 87 -3.00 -16.60 24.42
C ILE A 87 -4.09 -15.64 23.85
N PRO A 88 -4.62 -14.68 24.65
CA PRO A 88 -5.59 -13.71 24.16
C PRO A 88 -5.04 -12.82 23.03
N ARG A 89 -5.91 -12.42 22.10
CA ARG A 89 -5.52 -11.50 21.00
C ARG A 89 -4.85 -10.22 21.49
N ALA A 90 -5.31 -9.66 22.61
CA ALA A 90 -4.71 -8.47 23.22
C ALA A 90 -3.24 -8.71 23.62
N MET A 91 -2.92 -9.88 24.21
CA MET A 91 -1.53 -10.23 24.56
C MET A 91 -0.66 -10.38 23.31
N ARG A 92 -1.19 -10.94 22.21
CA ARG A 92 -0.48 -10.98 20.94
C ARG A 92 -0.12 -9.59 20.43
N LEU A 93 -1.08 -8.65 20.43
CA LEU A 93 -0.85 -7.27 19.96
C LEU A 93 0.22 -6.59 20.84
N ILE A 94 0.13 -6.70 22.15
CA ILE A 94 1.10 -6.14 23.11
C ILE A 94 2.48 -6.76 22.88
N ALA A 95 2.57 -8.10 22.80
CA ALA A 95 3.83 -8.80 22.56
C ALA A 95 4.43 -8.42 21.19
N GLY A 96 3.60 -8.29 20.16
CA GLY A 96 4.02 -7.85 18.82
C GLY A 96 4.57 -6.43 18.81
N TYR A 97 3.90 -5.51 19.48
CA TYR A 97 4.37 -4.13 19.62
C TYR A 97 5.69 -4.03 20.40
N ILE A 98 5.79 -4.70 21.54
CA ILE A 98 7.03 -4.73 22.35
C ILE A 98 8.17 -5.36 21.54
N HIS A 99 7.91 -6.45 20.81
CA HIS A 99 8.89 -7.12 19.96
C HIS A 99 9.43 -6.17 18.90
N LEU A 100 8.54 -5.47 18.19
CA LEU A 100 8.92 -4.51 17.14
C LEU A 100 9.68 -3.30 17.71
N ALA A 101 9.16 -2.68 18.77
CA ALA A 101 9.80 -1.52 19.41
C ALA A 101 11.21 -1.87 19.92
N THR A 102 11.36 -3.06 20.54
CA THR A 102 12.66 -3.55 21.02
C THR A 102 13.61 -3.84 19.85
N ALA A 103 13.12 -4.40 18.75
CA ALA A 103 13.94 -4.64 17.55
C ALA A 103 14.48 -3.33 16.96
N VAL A 104 13.65 -2.29 16.85
CA VAL A 104 14.04 -0.97 16.36
C VAL A 104 15.06 -0.31 17.29
N ALA A 105 14.80 -0.33 18.61
CA ALA A 105 15.70 0.25 19.61
C ALA A 105 17.06 -0.47 19.62
N TRP A 106 17.05 -1.81 19.54
CA TRP A 106 18.28 -2.61 19.53
C TRP A 106 19.08 -2.39 18.25
N PHE A 107 18.44 -2.40 17.10
CA PHE A 107 19.08 -2.07 15.81
C PHE A 107 19.69 -0.66 15.85
N GLY A 108 18.93 0.33 16.34
CA GLY A 108 19.40 1.70 16.48
C GLY A 108 20.63 1.81 17.39
N THR A 109 20.67 1.06 18.50
CA THR A 109 21.82 1.02 19.41
C THR A 109 23.05 0.40 18.71
N ILE A 110 22.89 -0.72 18.02
CA ILE A 110 23.97 -1.35 17.24
C ILE A 110 24.50 -0.40 16.19
N PHE A 111 23.60 0.21 15.41
CA PHE A 111 23.97 1.17 14.37
C PHE A 111 24.71 2.39 14.93
N TYR A 112 24.19 2.99 16.00
CA TYR A 112 24.79 4.16 16.65
C TYR A 112 26.23 3.87 17.14
N VAL A 113 26.42 2.77 17.88
CA VAL A 113 27.71 2.40 18.43
C VAL A 113 28.74 2.08 17.36
N HIS A 114 28.32 1.41 16.29
CA HIS A 114 29.27 0.89 15.29
C HIS A 114 29.50 1.81 14.08
N VAL A 115 28.54 2.65 13.76
CA VAL A 115 28.60 3.55 12.62
C VAL A 115 28.87 5.00 13.04
N VAL A 116 28.16 5.50 14.09
CA VAL A 116 28.23 6.91 14.49
C VAL A 116 29.41 7.17 15.43
N ILE A 117 29.57 6.38 16.51
CA ILE A 117 30.68 6.56 17.46
C ILE A 117 32.00 6.13 16.83
N GLY A 118 31.99 5.07 16.06
CA GLY A 118 33.16 4.52 15.39
C GLY A 118 34.15 3.76 16.30
N PRO A 119 35.01 2.92 15.68
CA PRO A 119 35.87 1.99 16.44
C PRO A 119 36.96 2.64 17.29
N ASN A 120 37.34 3.87 17.00
CA ASN A 120 38.45 4.55 17.71
C ASN A 120 38.09 4.96 19.14
N GLN A 121 36.81 5.13 19.45
CA GLN A 121 36.35 5.47 20.81
C GLN A 121 36.08 4.23 21.70
N LEU A 122 36.08 3.03 21.10
CA LEU A 122 35.85 1.74 21.80
C LEU A 122 37.11 1.08 22.33
N THR A 123 38.26 1.75 22.28
CA THR A 123 39.55 1.23 22.77
C THR A 123 39.55 0.91 24.26
N SER A 124 38.65 1.53 25.02
CA SER A 124 38.51 1.31 26.48
C SER A 124 37.50 0.20 26.85
N GLY A 125 36.97 -0.55 25.88
CA GLY A 125 35.94 -1.57 26.08
C GLY A 125 34.53 -1.05 25.98
N ILE A 126 33.54 -1.95 26.01
CA ILE A 126 32.12 -1.62 25.84
C ILE A 126 31.58 -0.96 27.12
N PRO A 127 30.90 0.20 27.04
CA PRO A 127 30.25 0.84 28.19
C PRO A 127 29.26 -0.10 28.89
N LYS A 128 29.19 -0.01 30.23
CA LYS A 128 28.33 -0.90 31.04
C LYS A 128 26.84 -0.74 30.66
N THR A 129 26.42 0.48 30.31
CA THR A 129 25.04 0.79 29.92
C THR A 129 24.65 0.09 28.65
N GLU A 130 25.51 0.13 27.63
CA GLU A 130 25.27 -0.53 26.34
C GLU A 130 25.17 -2.05 26.47
N LYS A 131 26.02 -2.66 27.30
CA LYS A 131 25.88 -4.09 27.61
C LYS A 131 24.53 -4.43 28.22
N ARG A 132 24.05 -3.61 29.17
CA ARG A 132 22.76 -3.83 29.84
C ARG A 132 21.61 -3.70 28.85
N ILE A 133 21.62 -2.67 27.98
CA ILE A 133 20.60 -2.45 26.96
C ILE A 133 20.61 -3.63 25.96
N GLY A 134 21.77 -4.04 25.49
CA GLY A 134 21.90 -5.15 24.54
C GLY A 134 21.34 -6.47 25.10
N TRP A 135 21.73 -6.87 26.31
CA TRP A 135 21.25 -8.10 26.93
C TRP A 135 19.76 -8.04 27.31
N LEU A 136 19.27 -6.87 27.75
CA LEU A 136 17.85 -6.67 28.01
C LEU A 136 17.04 -6.81 26.71
N SER A 137 17.51 -6.22 25.62
CA SER A 137 16.86 -6.35 24.30
C SER A 137 16.81 -7.80 23.83
N ILE A 138 17.92 -8.56 23.97
CA ILE A 138 17.94 -10.00 23.66
C ILE A 138 16.90 -10.75 24.50
N ALA A 139 16.81 -10.50 25.81
CA ALA A 139 15.86 -11.17 26.67
C ALA A 139 14.39 -10.85 26.29
N ILE A 140 14.07 -9.57 26.06
CA ILE A 140 12.72 -9.16 25.63
C ILE A 140 12.37 -9.77 24.26
N MET A 141 13.29 -9.76 23.31
CA MET A 141 13.09 -10.36 21.98
C MET A 141 12.85 -11.87 22.08
N ALA A 142 13.57 -12.58 22.93
CA ALA A 142 13.36 -14.01 23.14
C ALA A 142 11.98 -14.30 23.75
N VAL A 143 11.58 -13.59 24.80
CA VAL A 143 10.28 -13.79 25.46
C VAL A 143 9.11 -13.47 24.52
N THR A 144 9.14 -12.29 23.91
CA THR A 144 8.06 -11.86 23.00
C THR A 144 8.02 -12.71 21.73
N GLY A 145 9.18 -13.09 21.19
CA GLY A 145 9.27 -14.00 20.05
C GLY A 145 8.68 -15.38 20.33
N THR A 146 8.96 -15.93 21.51
CA THR A 146 8.38 -17.21 21.97
C THR A 146 6.86 -17.12 22.11
N LEU A 147 6.33 -16.05 22.72
CA LEU A 147 4.89 -15.84 22.85
C LEU A 147 4.21 -15.74 21.48
N LEU A 148 4.78 -15.01 20.54
CA LEU A 148 4.26 -14.90 19.16
C LEU A 148 4.34 -16.23 18.42
N THR A 149 5.36 -17.04 18.67
CA THR A 149 5.51 -18.38 18.08
C THR A 149 4.45 -19.34 18.63
N ILE A 150 4.20 -19.35 19.94
CA ILE A 150 3.15 -20.15 20.58
C ILE A 150 1.79 -19.71 20.04
N TYR A 151 1.52 -18.41 19.95
CA TYR A 151 0.27 -17.92 19.38
C TYR A 151 0.05 -18.42 17.95
N ARG A 152 1.08 -18.32 17.10
CA ARG A 152 0.99 -18.83 15.73
C ARG A 152 0.74 -20.35 15.69
N TYR A 153 1.41 -21.11 16.55
CA TYR A 153 1.16 -22.55 16.65
C TYR A 153 -0.27 -22.84 17.04
N GLN A 154 -0.85 -22.06 17.97
CA GLN A 154 -2.26 -22.20 18.35
C GLN A 154 -3.24 -21.86 17.22
N GLU A 155 -2.87 -20.93 16.31
CA GLU A 155 -3.72 -20.56 15.17
C GLU A 155 -3.60 -21.53 13.98
N THR A 156 -2.41 -22.03 13.70
CA THR A 156 -2.15 -22.75 12.43
C THR A 156 -1.75 -24.22 12.60
N GLY A 157 -1.54 -24.66 13.85
CA GLY A 157 -1.05 -26.02 14.15
C GLY A 157 0.38 -26.28 13.71
N THR A 158 1.03 -25.36 12.98
CA THR A 158 2.40 -25.51 12.49
C THR A 158 3.16 -24.20 12.54
N VAL A 159 4.49 -24.26 12.75
CA VAL A 159 5.38 -23.07 12.75
C VAL A 159 6.48 -23.20 11.70
N PHE A 160 6.84 -24.43 11.32
CA PHE A 160 8.03 -24.69 10.49
C PHE A 160 7.67 -25.11 9.06
N SER A 161 6.41 -25.04 8.65
CA SER A 161 5.95 -25.42 7.32
C SER A 161 5.75 -24.21 6.40
N GLY A 162 5.88 -24.43 5.09
CA GLY A 162 5.69 -23.41 4.04
C GLY A 162 6.72 -22.29 4.06
N THR A 163 6.49 -21.26 3.26
CA THR A 163 7.37 -20.09 3.13
C THR A 163 7.64 -19.39 4.46
N PHE A 164 6.61 -19.30 5.32
CA PHE A 164 6.77 -18.73 6.66
C PHE A 164 7.77 -19.55 7.49
N GLY A 165 7.64 -20.89 7.49
CA GLY A 165 8.53 -21.76 8.25
C GLY A 165 9.99 -21.61 7.82
N THR A 166 10.24 -21.55 6.52
CA THR A 166 11.59 -21.34 5.97
C THR A 166 12.19 -20.00 6.42
N VAL A 167 11.44 -18.90 6.24
CA VAL A 167 11.87 -17.56 6.67
C VAL A 167 12.08 -17.49 8.18
N PHE A 168 11.21 -18.15 8.95
CA PHE A 168 11.29 -18.20 10.40
C PHE A 168 12.54 -18.96 10.89
N ILE A 169 12.89 -20.10 10.26
CA ILE A 169 14.12 -20.84 10.56
C ILE A 169 15.36 -19.97 10.27
N ILE A 170 15.41 -19.32 9.11
CA ILE A 170 16.52 -18.42 8.76
C ILE A 170 16.65 -17.31 9.80
N LYS A 171 15.54 -16.68 10.20
CA LYS A 171 15.51 -15.65 11.24
C LYS A 171 16.02 -16.17 12.59
N LEU A 172 15.63 -17.38 13.01
CA LEU A 172 16.11 -17.99 14.25
C LEU A 172 17.62 -18.27 14.22
N LEU A 173 18.14 -18.77 13.10
CA LEU A 173 19.57 -19.00 12.91
C LEU A 173 20.37 -17.69 12.96
N GLN A 174 19.90 -16.65 12.28
CA GLN A 174 20.50 -15.32 12.32
C GLN A 174 20.50 -14.74 13.74
N TYR A 175 19.36 -14.82 14.43
CA TYR A 175 19.23 -14.36 15.80
C TYR A 175 20.15 -15.13 16.75
N GLY A 176 20.20 -16.46 16.65
CA GLY A 176 21.12 -17.29 17.44
C GLY A 176 22.59 -16.94 17.21
N LEU A 177 22.99 -16.71 15.98
CA LEU A 177 24.34 -16.26 15.64
C LEU A 177 24.64 -14.86 16.19
N MET A 178 23.68 -13.92 16.14
CA MET A 178 23.85 -12.59 16.74
C MET A 178 24.06 -12.68 18.25
N VAL A 179 23.29 -13.50 18.96
CA VAL A 179 23.41 -13.72 20.39
C VAL A 179 24.77 -14.33 20.73
N PHE A 180 25.21 -15.31 19.96
CA PHE A 180 26.53 -15.95 20.12
C PHE A 180 27.67 -14.96 19.95
N LEU A 181 27.65 -14.15 18.89
CA LEU A 181 28.67 -13.12 18.64
C LEU A 181 28.65 -12.04 19.74
N ALA A 182 27.47 -11.62 20.19
CA ALA A 182 27.34 -10.69 21.31
C ALA A 182 27.89 -11.27 22.63
N ALA A 183 27.66 -12.55 22.90
CA ALA A 183 28.20 -13.23 24.07
C ALA A 183 29.74 -13.26 24.07
N ILE A 184 30.36 -13.61 22.94
CA ILE A 184 31.82 -13.58 22.78
C ILE A 184 32.36 -12.15 22.92
N ALA A 185 31.72 -11.18 22.26
CA ALA A 185 32.16 -9.78 22.31
C ALA A 185 32.12 -9.23 23.73
N THR A 186 31.03 -9.49 24.48
CA THR A 186 30.83 -8.93 25.82
C THR A 186 31.54 -9.69 26.93
N SER A 187 31.83 -11.00 26.78
CA SER A 187 32.43 -11.83 27.84
C SER A 187 33.93 -12.07 27.64
N VAL A 188 34.35 -12.31 26.40
CA VAL A 188 35.75 -12.67 26.11
C VAL A 188 36.54 -11.45 25.64
N LEU A 189 36.08 -10.80 24.58
CA LEU A 189 36.83 -9.70 23.96
C LEU A 189 36.89 -8.46 24.84
N ASP A 190 35.78 -8.09 25.49
CA ASP A 190 35.73 -6.96 26.41
C ASP A 190 36.64 -7.17 27.62
N ARG A 191 36.69 -8.39 28.22
CA ARG A 191 37.63 -8.70 29.30
C ARG A 191 39.08 -8.59 28.82
N ARG A 192 39.42 -9.12 27.62
CA ARG A 192 40.78 -9.04 27.09
C ARG A 192 41.17 -7.59 26.74
N MET A 193 40.28 -6.79 26.19
CA MET A 193 40.55 -5.36 25.96
C MET A 193 40.80 -4.58 27.25
N ARG A 194 40.12 -4.95 28.33
CA ARG A 194 40.34 -4.34 29.67
C ARG A 194 41.59 -4.86 30.38
N SER A 195 41.99 -6.10 30.16
CA SER A 195 43.17 -6.70 30.77
C SER A 195 44.49 -6.30 30.11
N THR A 196 44.47 -5.81 28.86
CA THR A 196 45.63 -5.23 28.18
C THR A 196 45.92 -3.77 28.57
N ARG A 197 45.13 -3.19 29.48
CA ARG A 197 45.58 -1.95 30.14
C ARG A 197 46.77 -2.27 31.01
N PRO A 198 47.90 -1.52 30.91
CA PRO A 198 48.94 -1.57 31.93
C PRO A 198 48.20 -1.25 33.23
N SER A 199 48.42 -2.08 34.27
CA SER A 199 48.02 -1.77 35.64
C SER A 199 48.57 -0.38 35.90
N ALA A 200 47.68 0.61 36.07
CA ALA A 200 48.08 1.93 36.46
C ALA A 200 48.57 1.83 37.95
N GLY A 201 49.83 1.41 38.05
CA GLY A 201 50.61 1.88 39.19
C GLY A 201 50.60 3.38 39.11
N GLN A 202 50.49 4.05 40.26
CA GLN A 202 50.50 5.53 40.31
C GLN A 202 51.58 6.07 39.38
N PRO A 203 51.21 6.90 38.39
CA PRO A 203 52.23 7.49 37.53
C PRO A 203 53.04 8.45 38.42
N SER A 204 54.19 7.99 38.85
CA SER A 204 55.20 8.81 39.50
C SER A 204 56.06 9.44 38.39
N ALA A 205 55.43 10.19 37.52
CA ALA A 205 56.13 11.03 36.57
C ALA A 205 56.62 12.24 37.33
N LYS A 206 57.92 12.55 37.24
CA LYS A 206 58.48 13.79 37.83
C LYS A 206 57.92 14.98 37.08
N PRO A 207 57.77 16.17 37.73
CA PRO A 207 57.52 17.41 37.05
C PRO A 207 58.49 17.58 35.88
N GLY A 208 58.04 17.70 34.66
CA GLY A 208 58.85 17.77 33.48
C GLY A 208 58.86 16.53 32.55
N GLU A 209 58.20 15.41 32.93
CA GLU A 209 58.07 14.20 32.13
C GLU A 209 56.62 13.94 31.67
N ILE A 210 55.69 14.92 31.88
CA ILE A 210 54.28 14.75 31.52
C ILE A 210 54.10 15.14 30.06
N THR A 211 53.71 14.12 29.27
CA THR A 211 53.32 14.29 27.86
C THR A 211 51.81 14.48 27.70
N ALA A 212 51.37 14.95 26.53
CA ALA A 212 49.94 15.10 26.21
C ALA A 212 49.16 13.77 26.33
N GLU A 213 49.83 12.61 26.15
CA GLU A 213 49.25 11.30 26.29
C GLU A 213 49.08 10.86 27.76
N LEU A 214 49.97 11.33 28.66
CA LEU A 214 49.94 11.05 30.06
C LEU A 214 49.03 12.02 30.84
N LEU A 215 48.83 13.21 30.32
CA LEU A 215 48.03 14.25 30.99
C LEU A 215 46.63 13.76 31.40
N PRO A 216 45.87 12.96 30.62
CA PRO A 216 44.56 12.45 31.02
C PRO A 216 44.56 11.52 32.24
N THR A 217 45.72 11.01 32.64
CA THR A 217 45.84 10.18 33.85
C THR A 217 45.87 11.00 35.15
N PHE A 218 46.04 12.31 35.08
CA PHE A 218 46.06 13.25 36.19
C PHE A 218 44.71 13.94 36.36
N ASP A 219 43.67 13.19 36.45
CA ASP A 219 42.26 13.63 36.46
C ASP A 219 41.70 14.01 37.84
N GLY A 220 42.47 13.86 38.91
CA GLY A 220 42.05 14.18 40.26
C GLY A 220 41.09 13.16 40.89
N GLN A 221 40.86 11.99 40.29
CA GLN A 221 39.97 10.96 40.80
C GLN A 221 40.76 9.83 41.50
N ASP A 222 40.12 9.11 42.38
CA ASP A 222 40.71 7.96 43.10
C ASP A 222 42.05 8.26 43.79
N GLY A 223 42.25 9.50 44.27
CA GLY A 223 43.48 9.93 44.92
C GLY A 223 44.64 10.33 43.98
N ARG A 224 44.40 10.39 42.68
CA ARG A 224 45.37 10.90 41.70
C ARG A 224 45.48 12.44 41.78
N LYS A 225 46.62 12.99 41.38
CA LYS A 225 46.77 14.41 41.22
C LYS A 225 45.85 14.95 40.12
N ALA A 226 45.33 16.14 40.35
CA ALA A 226 44.59 16.90 39.34
C ALA A 226 45.52 17.92 38.69
N ILE A 227 45.86 17.73 37.39
CA ILE A 227 46.75 18.59 36.61
C ILE A 227 46.01 19.07 35.39
N VAL A 228 46.16 20.33 35.05
CA VAL A 228 45.63 20.91 33.82
C VAL A 228 46.78 21.50 32.98
N ALA A 229 46.65 21.48 31.66
CA ALA A 229 47.54 22.20 30.77
C ALA A 229 46.85 23.48 30.31
N VAL A 230 47.63 24.59 30.22
CA VAL A 230 47.22 25.85 29.62
C VAL A 230 48.44 26.43 28.92
N ASP A 231 48.36 26.78 27.66
CA ASP A 231 49.45 27.29 26.81
C ASP A 231 50.76 26.51 26.94
N GLY A 232 50.63 25.18 26.91
CA GLY A 232 51.75 24.23 26.99
C GLY A 232 52.37 24.15 28.39
N LYS A 233 51.84 24.80 29.44
CA LYS A 233 52.30 24.76 30.82
C LYS A 233 51.37 23.93 31.67
N LEU A 234 51.96 23.20 32.61
CA LEU A 234 51.23 22.27 33.52
C LEU A 234 51.03 22.91 34.90
N TYR A 235 49.79 22.92 35.35
CA TYR A 235 49.39 23.49 36.63
C TYR A 235 48.79 22.38 37.55
N ASP A 236 49.28 22.30 38.80
CA ASP A 236 48.72 21.38 39.78
C ASP A 236 47.53 22.03 40.51
N VAL A 237 46.32 21.59 40.16
CA VAL A 237 45.06 22.09 40.72
C VAL A 237 44.54 21.22 41.87
N SER A 238 45.27 20.19 42.32
CA SER A 238 44.84 19.25 43.34
C SER A 238 44.48 19.91 44.65
N GLY A 239 45.18 20.98 45.06
CA GLY A 239 44.95 21.74 46.28
C GLY A 239 43.85 22.84 46.18
N SER A 240 43.31 23.05 45.00
CA SER A 240 42.35 24.12 44.77
C SER A 240 40.94 23.73 45.16
N ARG A 241 40.30 24.53 46.04
CA ARG A 241 38.88 24.32 46.42
C ARG A 241 37.91 24.46 45.19
N LEU A 242 38.34 25.06 44.11
CA LEU A 242 37.56 25.25 42.91
C LEU A 242 37.60 24.01 41.98
N TRP A 243 38.45 23.00 42.32
CA TRP A 243 38.65 21.77 41.56
C TRP A 243 38.34 20.51 42.42
N PRO A 244 37.14 20.39 43.06
CA PRO A 244 36.83 19.22 43.86
C PRO A 244 36.80 17.96 42.97
N ALA A 245 37.59 16.94 43.35
CA ALA A 245 37.77 15.71 42.60
C ALA A 245 38.15 15.94 41.14
N GLY A 246 38.97 16.97 40.85
CA GLY A 246 39.45 17.28 39.48
C GLY A 246 38.40 17.90 38.56
N VAL A 247 37.28 18.45 39.05
CA VAL A 247 36.23 19.06 38.24
C VAL A 247 36.04 20.54 38.59
N HIS A 248 36.11 21.42 37.61
CA HIS A 248 35.83 22.85 37.76
C HIS A 248 34.53 23.25 37.09
N GLY A 249 33.66 23.99 37.81
CA GLY A 249 32.40 24.51 37.27
C GLY A 249 31.43 23.46 36.69
N ARG A 250 31.54 22.19 37.04
CA ARG A 250 30.81 21.04 36.48
C ARG A 250 31.02 20.79 34.98
N ARG A 251 31.95 21.52 34.34
CA ARG A 251 32.16 21.46 32.88
C ARG A 251 33.59 21.11 32.47
N HIS A 252 34.58 21.52 33.27
CA HIS A 252 35.98 21.32 32.94
C HIS A 252 36.62 20.30 33.84
N HIS A 253 37.38 19.38 33.29
CA HIS A 253 38.00 18.26 34.00
C HIS A 253 39.52 18.42 33.99
N ALA A 254 40.17 18.08 35.11
CA ALA A 254 41.61 17.93 35.15
C ALA A 254 42.06 16.78 34.21
N GLY A 255 43.31 16.76 33.81
CA GLY A 255 43.79 15.83 32.78
C GLY A 255 43.57 16.31 31.36
N GLN A 256 43.23 17.57 31.13
CA GLN A 256 42.95 18.13 29.82
C GLN A 256 43.79 19.42 29.59
N ASP A 257 43.99 19.71 28.31
CA ASP A 257 44.44 21.03 27.89
C ASP A 257 43.24 21.97 27.84
N LEU A 258 43.27 23.00 28.64
CA LEU A 258 42.20 23.98 28.83
C LEU A 258 42.52 25.36 28.24
N THR A 259 43.50 25.48 27.36
CA THR A 259 43.91 26.75 26.71
C THR A 259 42.69 27.43 26.08
N ALA A 260 41.99 26.74 25.16
CA ALA A 260 40.80 27.29 24.50
C ALA A 260 39.59 27.49 25.45
N ALA A 261 39.53 26.75 26.55
CA ALA A 261 38.46 26.91 27.55
C ALA A 261 38.69 28.15 28.42
N LEU A 262 39.92 28.52 28.66
CA LEU A 262 40.30 29.72 29.43
C LEU A 262 40.06 30.99 28.64
N GLU A 263 40.27 31.00 27.32
CA GLU A 263 39.96 32.15 26.44
C GLU A 263 38.48 32.57 26.51
N GLY A 264 37.60 31.60 26.69
CA GLY A 264 36.15 31.83 26.85
C GLY A 264 35.65 31.96 28.29
N ALA A 265 36.53 31.93 29.27
CA ALA A 265 36.16 31.96 30.69
C ALA A 265 35.84 33.40 31.19
N PRO A 266 34.96 33.54 32.17
CA PRO A 266 34.63 34.84 32.77
C PRO A 266 35.76 35.43 33.61
N HIS A 267 36.89 34.73 33.74
CA HIS A 267 38.12 35.17 34.47
C HIS A 267 39.33 34.96 33.55
N GLY A 268 40.34 35.79 33.70
CA GLY A 268 41.55 35.75 32.89
C GLY A 268 42.61 34.77 33.46
N GLU A 269 43.84 34.84 32.89
CA GLU A 269 44.98 34.03 33.26
C GLU A 269 45.49 34.28 34.67
N ASP A 270 45.08 35.39 35.32
CA ASP A 270 45.44 35.75 36.69
C ASP A 270 45.07 34.63 37.70
N VAL A 271 44.12 33.82 37.42
CA VAL A 271 43.74 32.67 38.27
C VAL A 271 44.81 31.58 38.32
N LEU A 272 45.64 31.46 37.24
CA LEU A 272 46.73 30.47 37.18
C LEU A 272 47.87 30.81 38.12
N GLN A 273 48.03 32.08 38.51
CA GLN A 273 49.04 32.52 39.48
C GLN A 273 48.75 31.98 40.90
N ARG A 274 47.53 31.51 41.13
CA ARG A 274 47.08 30.98 42.44
C ARG A 274 47.30 29.44 42.61
N VAL A 275 47.79 28.78 41.57
CA VAL A 275 48.07 27.37 41.55
C VAL A 275 49.51 27.07 41.14
N PRO A 276 50.17 26.05 41.69
CA PRO A 276 51.57 25.77 41.38
C PRO A 276 51.77 25.41 39.90
N LEU A 277 52.68 26.12 39.23
CA LEU A 277 53.24 25.72 37.95
C LEU A 277 54.22 24.57 38.23
N ILE A 278 54.04 23.41 37.56
CA ILE A 278 54.86 22.21 37.79
C ILE A 278 55.75 21.81 36.63
N GLY A 279 55.63 22.47 35.49
CA GLY A 279 56.49 22.27 34.31
C GLY A 279 55.81 22.59 33.01
N ASP A 280 56.46 22.21 31.91
CA ASP A 280 55.95 22.37 30.57
C ASP A 280 55.44 21.03 30.03
N LEU A 281 54.35 21.05 29.23
CA LEU A 281 53.81 19.89 28.58
C LEU A 281 54.76 19.43 27.46
N GLN A 282 55.32 18.22 27.60
CA GLN A 282 56.27 17.69 26.64
C GLN A 282 55.56 17.22 25.35
N VAL A 283 56.07 17.67 24.21
CA VAL A 283 55.65 17.13 22.91
C VAL A 283 56.46 15.86 22.69
N ALA A 284 55.77 14.70 22.85
CA ALA A 284 56.43 13.44 22.51
C ALA A 284 56.78 13.38 21.01
N PRO A 285 57.97 12.87 20.59
CA PRO A 285 58.21 12.57 19.21
C PRO A 285 57.12 11.60 18.73
N ALA A 286 56.56 11.82 17.55
CA ALA A 286 55.52 10.98 16.96
C ALA A 286 56.01 9.56 16.78
N GLU A 287 55.79 8.68 17.77
CA GLU A 287 55.93 7.25 17.56
C GLU A 287 54.86 6.76 16.59
N PRO A 288 55.15 5.83 15.67
CA PRO A 288 54.15 5.27 14.80
C PRO A 288 53.04 4.64 15.64
N GLN A 289 51.79 5.09 15.44
CA GLN A 289 50.63 4.63 16.20
C GLN A 289 50.63 3.09 16.25
N PRO A 290 50.56 2.46 17.43
CA PRO A 290 50.54 1.01 17.53
C PRO A 290 49.34 0.52 16.73
N GLY A 291 49.63 -0.33 15.73
CA GLY A 291 48.59 -0.91 14.87
C GLY A 291 47.48 -1.49 15.74
N ARG A 292 46.23 -1.24 15.40
CA ARG A 292 45.02 -1.68 16.14
C ARG A 292 45.22 -3.07 16.72
N SER A 293 45.03 -3.22 18.04
CA SER A 293 45.21 -4.50 18.70
C SER A 293 44.44 -5.62 17.99
N ARG A 294 44.94 -6.85 18.02
CA ARG A 294 44.26 -7.99 17.38
C ARG A 294 42.83 -8.14 17.89
N GLU A 295 42.62 -7.88 19.17
CA GLU A 295 41.34 -7.95 19.88
C GLU A 295 40.36 -6.89 19.38
N LEU A 296 40.79 -5.64 19.20
CA LEU A 296 39.99 -4.58 18.64
C LEU A 296 39.55 -4.88 17.19
N ARG A 297 40.46 -5.44 16.37
CA ARG A 297 40.10 -5.83 15.00
C ARG A 297 39.08 -6.96 14.95
N ILE A 298 39.18 -7.94 15.86
CA ILE A 298 38.18 -9.02 15.98
C ILE A 298 36.85 -8.45 16.48
N PHE A 299 36.89 -7.59 17.48
CA PHE A 299 35.68 -6.93 18.00
C PHE A 299 34.94 -6.13 16.91
N VAL A 300 35.65 -5.32 16.14
CA VAL A 300 35.09 -4.56 15.02
C VAL A 300 34.51 -5.49 13.93
N ALA A 301 35.17 -6.60 13.64
CA ALA A 301 34.66 -7.60 12.70
C ALA A 301 33.34 -8.24 13.20
N PHE A 302 33.23 -8.56 14.49
CA PHE A 302 32.02 -9.12 15.09
C PHE A 302 30.88 -8.09 15.12
N ALA A 303 31.22 -6.83 15.37
CA ALA A 303 30.26 -5.72 15.33
C ALA A 303 29.65 -5.55 13.94
N HIS A 304 30.46 -5.53 12.90
CA HIS A 304 29.96 -5.46 11.52
C HIS A 304 29.18 -6.72 11.13
N ALA A 305 29.59 -7.90 11.58
CA ALA A 305 28.84 -9.13 11.35
C ALA A 305 27.45 -9.06 11.99
N ASN A 306 27.33 -8.56 13.24
CA ASN A 306 26.04 -8.35 13.89
C ASN A 306 25.16 -7.34 13.16
N LEU A 307 25.70 -6.25 12.64
CA LEU A 307 24.97 -5.27 11.86
C LEU A 307 24.44 -5.89 10.56
N LEU A 308 25.26 -6.65 9.85
CA LEU A 308 24.85 -7.37 8.63
C LEU A 308 23.77 -8.42 8.90
N LEU A 309 23.85 -9.15 10.02
CA LEU A 309 22.82 -10.10 10.43
C LEU A 309 21.49 -9.38 10.76
N ALA A 310 21.54 -8.23 11.43
CA ALA A 310 20.35 -7.43 11.71
C ALA A 310 19.69 -6.94 10.43
N VAL A 311 20.46 -6.44 9.46
CA VAL A 311 19.94 -6.08 8.13
C VAL A 311 19.38 -7.31 7.42
N GLY A 312 20.03 -8.47 7.51
CA GLY A 312 19.53 -9.73 6.97
C GLY A 312 18.17 -10.14 7.55
N ILE A 313 17.96 -9.96 8.85
CA ILE A 313 16.65 -10.20 9.49
C ILE A 313 15.58 -9.25 8.92
N LEU A 314 15.89 -7.95 8.74
CA LEU A 314 14.97 -6.99 8.14
C LEU A 314 14.62 -7.37 6.70
N LEU A 315 15.58 -7.81 5.92
CA LEU A 315 15.36 -8.31 4.55
C LEU A 315 14.49 -9.57 4.54
N CYS A 316 14.68 -10.50 5.48
CA CYS A 316 13.80 -11.68 5.62
C CYS A 316 12.36 -11.29 5.97
N VAL A 317 12.17 -10.30 6.84
CA VAL A 317 10.82 -9.79 7.17
C VAL A 317 10.19 -9.09 5.95
N ALA A 318 10.96 -8.29 5.22
CA ALA A 318 10.52 -7.66 4.00
C ALA A 318 10.14 -8.69 2.93
N TRP A 319 10.97 -9.70 2.74
CA TRP A 319 10.69 -10.83 1.84
C TRP A 319 9.39 -11.55 2.21
N TRP A 320 9.19 -11.85 3.48
CA TRP A 320 7.96 -12.50 3.92
C TRP A 320 6.72 -11.62 3.72
N LYS A 321 6.84 -10.31 3.97
CA LYS A 321 5.70 -9.38 3.94
C LYS A 321 5.34 -8.91 2.53
N TRP A 322 6.34 -8.66 1.68
CA TRP A 322 6.18 -8.04 0.36
C TRP A 322 6.58 -8.94 -0.81
N GLY A 323 7.04 -10.16 -0.56
CA GLY A 323 7.56 -11.05 -1.59
C GLY A 323 8.99 -10.72 -2.02
N PHE A 324 9.56 -11.58 -2.86
CA PHE A 324 10.92 -11.36 -3.40
C PHE A 324 10.81 -10.74 -4.79
N PRO A 325 11.41 -9.58 -5.06
CA PRO A 325 11.25 -8.85 -6.33
C PRO A 325 11.76 -9.59 -7.57
N LEU A 326 12.49 -10.70 -7.38
CA LEU A 326 12.98 -11.52 -8.51
C LEU A 326 11.94 -12.50 -9.10
N ARG A 327 10.72 -12.59 -8.53
CA ARG A 327 9.67 -13.46 -9.07
C ARG A 327 9.02 -12.92 -10.34
N ASP A 328 9.11 -11.60 -10.56
CA ASP A 328 8.53 -10.93 -11.73
C ASP A 328 9.46 -10.95 -12.96
N PHE A 329 10.71 -11.42 -12.79
CA PHE A 329 11.62 -11.71 -13.90
C PHE A 329 11.42 -13.13 -14.47
N ARG A 330 10.19 -13.54 -14.76
CA ARG A 330 10.00 -14.58 -15.76
C ARG A 330 10.16 -13.90 -17.10
N PRO A 331 11.11 -14.35 -17.95
CA PRO A 331 11.09 -13.92 -19.34
C PRO A 331 9.69 -14.26 -19.88
N ALA A 332 9.07 -13.31 -20.52
CA ALA A 332 7.81 -13.57 -21.23
C ALA A 332 7.98 -14.84 -22.08
N PRO A 333 7.00 -15.74 -22.12
CA PRO A 333 7.09 -16.90 -23.00
C PRO A 333 7.47 -16.41 -24.39
N ALA A 334 8.45 -17.07 -25.03
CA ALA A 334 8.92 -16.71 -26.36
C ALA A 334 7.69 -16.51 -27.25
N ALA A 335 7.55 -15.31 -27.78
CA ALA A 335 6.47 -15.00 -28.70
C ALA A 335 6.51 -15.98 -29.88
N PRO A 336 5.36 -16.48 -30.35
CA PRO A 336 5.33 -17.23 -31.59
C PRO A 336 6.02 -16.38 -32.69
N ALA A 337 6.67 -17.02 -33.67
CA ALA A 337 7.29 -16.31 -34.77
C ALA A 337 6.23 -15.47 -35.49
N VAL A 338 6.21 -14.19 -35.19
CA VAL A 338 5.23 -13.21 -35.71
C VAL A 338 5.91 -12.48 -36.89
N ALA A 339 5.13 -11.99 -37.82
CA ALA A 339 5.60 -11.13 -38.92
C ALA A 339 6.47 -9.99 -38.35
N ALA A 340 7.43 -9.53 -39.15
CA ALA A 340 8.25 -8.39 -38.72
C ALA A 340 7.36 -7.14 -38.53
N LEU A 341 7.78 -6.24 -37.64
CA LEU A 341 7.17 -4.94 -37.48
C LEU A 341 7.12 -4.21 -38.84
N SER A 342 6.06 -3.45 -39.10
CA SER A 342 5.94 -2.68 -40.36
C SER A 342 7.11 -1.70 -40.54
N GLU A 343 7.43 -1.38 -41.76
CA GLU A 343 8.51 -0.43 -42.09
C GLU A 343 8.17 0.95 -41.52
N GLU A 344 6.91 1.36 -41.60
CA GLU A 344 6.40 2.61 -41.08
C GLU A 344 6.56 2.69 -39.55
N SER A 345 6.13 1.66 -38.81
CA SER A 345 6.27 1.61 -37.38
C SER A 345 7.75 1.55 -36.92
N SER A 346 8.60 0.86 -37.67
CA SER A 346 10.05 0.82 -37.46
C SER A 346 10.67 2.20 -37.63
N HIS A 347 10.24 2.95 -38.64
CA HIS A 347 10.68 4.33 -38.88
C HIS A 347 10.25 5.26 -37.73
N CYS A 348 8.99 5.17 -37.28
CA CYS A 348 8.51 5.95 -36.14
C CYS A 348 9.40 5.75 -34.92
N ILE A 349 9.66 4.49 -34.55
CA ILE A 349 10.46 4.14 -33.36
C ILE A 349 11.90 4.67 -33.52
N SER A 350 12.53 4.47 -34.70
CA SER A 350 13.89 4.93 -34.94
C SER A 350 13.99 6.46 -34.80
N CYS A 351 13.11 7.20 -35.47
CA CYS A 351 13.12 8.66 -35.49
C CYS A 351 12.86 9.24 -34.09
N HIS A 352 11.85 8.71 -33.35
CA HIS A 352 11.53 9.17 -32.00
C HIS A 352 12.62 8.82 -30.99
N THR A 353 13.31 7.68 -31.17
CA THR A 353 14.44 7.28 -30.30
C THR A 353 15.67 8.15 -30.57
N GLU A 354 16.02 8.41 -31.83
CA GLU A 354 17.15 9.26 -32.20
C GLU A 354 17.00 10.70 -31.71
N ASN A 355 15.78 11.21 -31.64
CA ASN A 355 15.48 12.56 -31.17
C ASN A 355 15.10 12.63 -29.68
N GLU A 356 15.19 11.53 -28.95
CA GLU A 356 14.86 11.42 -27.52
C GLU A 356 13.45 11.94 -27.18
N PHE A 357 12.49 11.77 -28.09
CA PHE A 357 11.12 12.27 -27.95
C PHE A 357 10.15 11.11 -27.74
N MET A 358 9.25 11.22 -26.76
CA MET A 358 8.24 10.20 -26.42
C MET A 358 8.84 8.83 -25.99
N MET A 359 9.99 8.82 -25.34
CA MET A 359 10.67 7.59 -24.94
C MET A 359 9.82 6.72 -24.00
N ALA A 360 9.08 7.32 -23.06
CA ALA A 360 8.22 6.59 -22.14
C ALA A 360 7.12 5.81 -22.89
N GLN A 361 6.54 6.37 -23.93
CA GLN A 361 5.53 5.71 -24.77
C GLN A 361 6.11 4.50 -25.53
N ILE A 362 7.35 4.64 -26.00
CA ILE A 362 8.06 3.54 -26.67
C ILE A 362 8.35 2.42 -25.67
N GLU A 363 8.85 2.74 -24.46
CA GLU A 363 9.13 1.76 -23.41
C GLU A 363 7.87 1.01 -22.96
N GLU A 364 6.76 1.71 -22.75
CA GLU A 364 5.48 1.10 -22.42
C GLU A 364 4.95 0.20 -23.54
N TRP A 365 5.00 0.68 -24.81
CA TRP A 365 4.61 -0.12 -25.95
C TRP A 365 5.45 -1.39 -26.06
N GLN A 366 6.77 -1.32 -25.91
CA GLN A 366 7.67 -2.49 -25.93
C GLN A 366 7.28 -3.58 -24.92
N GLN A 367 6.69 -3.19 -23.80
CA GLN A 367 6.19 -4.11 -22.77
C GLN A 367 4.78 -4.63 -23.06
N SER A 368 4.10 -4.08 -24.04
CA SER A 368 2.71 -4.42 -24.37
C SER A 368 2.60 -5.74 -25.15
N LYS A 369 1.38 -6.31 -25.15
CA LYS A 369 1.07 -7.43 -26.04
C LYS A 369 1.06 -7.00 -27.51
N HIS A 370 0.75 -5.74 -27.80
CA HIS A 370 0.78 -5.22 -29.17
C HIS A 370 2.20 -5.35 -29.75
N ALA A 371 3.22 -4.91 -29.03
CA ALA A 371 4.61 -5.09 -29.45
C ALA A 371 4.98 -6.57 -29.63
N ALA A 372 4.55 -7.44 -28.71
CA ALA A 372 4.78 -8.89 -28.80
C ALA A 372 4.15 -9.52 -30.05
N TYR A 373 3.08 -8.94 -30.59
CA TYR A 373 2.41 -9.35 -31.82
C TYR A 373 2.77 -8.46 -33.02
N GLN A 374 3.79 -7.61 -32.92
CA GLN A 374 4.29 -6.73 -33.98
C GLN A 374 3.24 -5.72 -34.50
N VAL A 375 2.33 -5.31 -33.63
CA VAL A 375 1.41 -4.19 -33.87
C VAL A 375 2.10 -2.94 -33.33
N GLY A 376 2.56 -2.06 -34.20
CA GLY A 376 3.38 -0.91 -33.88
C GLY A 376 2.60 0.41 -33.83
N CYS A 377 3.34 1.50 -33.94
CA CYS A 377 2.79 2.84 -33.82
C CYS A 377 1.83 3.17 -34.95
N TYR A 378 2.25 2.88 -36.21
CA TYR A 378 1.50 3.24 -37.40
C TYR A 378 0.16 2.50 -37.50
N GLU A 379 0.08 1.24 -37.08
CA GLU A 379 -1.14 0.44 -37.07
C GLU A 379 -2.27 1.08 -36.26
N CYS A 380 -1.92 1.89 -35.23
CA CYS A 380 -2.88 2.61 -34.39
C CYS A 380 -3.05 4.07 -34.81
N HIS A 381 -1.97 4.72 -35.26
CA HIS A 381 -1.93 6.15 -35.53
C HIS A 381 -2.09 6.51 -37.03
N GLN A 382 -2.16 5.55 -37.95
CA GLN A 382 -2.44 5.85 -39.35
C GLN A 382 -3.83 6.50 -39.48
N ALA A 383 -3.91 7.55 -40.30
CA ALA A 383 -5.13 8.22 -40.62
C ALA A 383 -5.35 8.29 -42.13
N GLU A 384 -6.61 8.27 -42.57
CA GLU A 384 -6.97 8.58 -43.94
C GLU A 384 -7.00 10.10 -44.10
N GLY A 385 -6.58 10.60 -45.26
CA GLY A 385 -6.48 12.06 -45.51
C GLY A 385 -7.79 12.84 -45.39
N GLU A 386 -8.93 12.14 -45.41
CA GLU A 386 -10.28 12.71 -45.22
C GLU A 386 -10.70 12.81 -43.76
N ASN A 387 -9.97 12.18 -42.80
CA ASN A 387 -10.28 12.26 -41.39
C ASN A 387 -10.02 13.69 -40.86
N PRO A 388 -10.93 14.27 -40.09
CA PRO A 388 -10.77 15.65 -39.63
C PRO A 388 -9.50 15.89 -38.78
N ASP A 389 -9.00 14.86 -38.10
CA ASP A 389 -7.80 14.87 -37.25
C ASP A 389 -6.55 14.30 -37.95
N ALA A 390 -6.62 14.11 -39.28
CA ALA A 390 -5.48 13.68 -40.08
C ALA A 390 -4.44 14.79 -40.22
N MET A 391 -3.20 14.51 -39.88
CA MET A 391 -2.09 15.44 -40.02
C MET A 391 -0.92 14.82 -40.81
N ALA A 392 -0.27 15.64 -41.63
CA ALA A 392 0.96 15.24 -42.31
C ALA A 392 2.14 15.24 -41.30
N HIS A 393 2.86 14.13 -41.20
CA HIS A 393 3.99 13.97 -40.29
C HIS A 393 5.11 13.15 -40.95
N ASN A 394 6.20 13.79 -41.30
CA ASN A 394 7.41 13.15 -41.88
C ASN A 394 7.14 12.16 -43.02
N GLY A 395 6.26 12.52 -43.94
CA GLY A 395 5.90 11.70 -45.10
C GLY A 395 4.77 10.71 -44.86
N TYR A 396 4.22 10.66 -43.69
CA TYR A 396 3.04 9.85 -43.30
C TYR A 396 1.83 10.74 -43.04
N VAL A 397 0.64 10.16 -43.10
CA VAL A 397 -0.60 10.78 -42.59
C VAL A 397 -1.00 10.05 -41.33
N VAL A 398 -1.06 10.79 -40.25
CA VAL A 398 -1.29 10.22 -38.91
C VAL A 398 -2.32 11.02 -38.13
N SER A 399 -2.94 10.38 -37.15
CA SER A 399 -3.73 11.05 -36.09
C SER A 399 -3.09 10.87 -34.72
N THR A 400 -3.13 11.91 -33.90
CA THR A 400 -2.76 11.80 -32.47
C THR A 400 -3.87 11.17 -31.64
N LEU A 401 -5.10 11.17 -32.13
CA LEU A 401 -6.28 10.61 -31.47
C LEU A 401 -6.53 9.19 -31.96
N VAL A 402 -6.18 8.21 -31.14
CA VAL A 402 -6.59 6.81 -31.40
C VAL A 402 -7.99 6.62 -30.86
N THR A 403 -8.88 6.16 -31.71
CA THR A 403 -10.33 6.09 -31.49
C THR A 403 -10.82 4.64 -31.41
N PRO A 404 -12.08 4.40 -31.01
CA PRO A 404 -12.68 3.08 -31.12
C PRO A 404 -12.72 2.51 -32.55
N LEU A 405 -12.75 3.34 -33.62
CA LEU A 405 -12.68 2.85 -34.99
C LEU A 405 -11.33 2.24 -35.30
N ASP A 406 -10.22 2.84 -34.83
CA ASP A 406 -8.87 2.30 -35.00
C ASP A 406 -8.72 0.96 -34.30
N CYS A 407 -9.14 0.90 -33.01
CA CYS A 407 -9.16 -0.35 -32.26
C CYS A 407 -10.04 -1.41 -32.94
N GLY A 408 -11.16 -1.00 -33.48
CA GLY A 408 -12.16 -1.84 -34.14
C GLY A 408 -11.67 -2.55 -35.41
N ARG A 409 -10.59 -2.08 -36.06
CA ARG A 409 -9.97 -2.80 -37.18
C ARG A 409 -9.58 -4.24 -36.81
N CYS A 410 -9.19 -4.46 -35.52
CA CYS A 410 -8.81 -5.78 -35.02
C CYS A 410 -9.76 -6.27 -33.91
N HIS A 411 -10.27 -5.38 -33.04
CA HIS A 411 -11.09 -5.69 -31.86
C HIS A 411 -12.59 -5.48 -32.12
N ILE A 412 -13.11 -6.02 -33.26
CA ILE A 412 -14.47 -5.79 -33.76
C ILE A 412 -15.56 -6.10 -32.74
N ARG A 413 -15.39 -7.20 -32.00
CA ARG A 413 -16.37 -7.63 -30.99
C ARG A 413 -16.40 -6.68 -29.79
N GLU A 414 -15.24 -6.34 -29.28
CA GLU A 414 -15.06 -5.49 -28.09
C GLU A 414 -15.59 -4.08 -28.35
N THR A 415 -15.28 -3.52 -29.52
CA THR A 415 -15.77 -2.19 -29.94
C THR A 415 -17.27 -2.17 -30.16
N GLY A 416 -17.84 -3.20 -30.80
CA GLY A 416 -19.29 -3.33 -30.99
C GLY A 416 -20.05 -3.45 -29.65
N GLN A 417 -19.49 -4.21 -28.67
CA GLN A 417 -20.06 -4.30 -27.33
C GLN A 417 -19.96 -2.99 -26.55
N PHE A 418 -18.83 -2.31 -26.67
CA PHE A 418 -18.64 -1.00 -26.04
C PHE A 418 -19.60 0.04 -26.63
N ALA A 419 -19.76 0.10 -27.93
CA ALA A 419 -20.67 1.01 -28.62
C ALA A 419 -22.16 0.82 -28.18
N SER A 420 -22.51 -0.38 -27.72
CA SER A 420 -23.85 -0.68 -27.16
C SER A 420 -23.98 -0.34 -25.67
N SER A 421 -22.89 0.07 -25.02
CA SER A 421 -22.89 0.40 -23.58
C SER A 421 -23.14 1.88 -23.34
N ARG A 422 -23.68 2.20 -22.14
CA ARG A 422 -23.85 3.58 -21.71
C ARG A 422 -22.55 4.38 -21.60
N HIS A 423 -21.42 3.72 -21.55
CA HIS A 423 -20.12 4.38 -21.54
C HIS A 423 -19.85 5.11 -22.86
N SER A 424 -20.30 4.59 -24.00
CA SER A 424 -20.13 5.27 -25.29
C SER A 424 -20.97 6.55 -25.41
N GLU A 425 -22.05 6.66 -24.60
CA GLU A 425 -22.95 7.80 -24.54
C GLU A 425 -22.57 8.81 -23.44
N GLY A 426 -21.44 8.60 -22.74
CA GLY A 426 -21.06 9.43 -21.59
C GLY A 426 -20.95 10.93 -21.91
N GLY A 427 -20.43 11.27 -23.11
CA GLY A 427 -20.32 12.65 -23.59
C GLY A 427 -21.68 13.30 -23.87
N ASP A 428 -22.66 12.56 -24.39
CA ASP A 428 -24.00 13.07 -24.67
C ASP A 428 -24.76 13.42 -23.39
N ILE A 429 -24.45 12.80 -22.26
CA ILE A 429 -25.06 13.09 -20.96
C ILE A 429 -24.74 14.51 -20.55
N LEU A 430 -23.53 14.99 -20.77
CA LEU A 430 -23.15 16.37 -20.50
C LEU A 430 -23.82 17.36 -21.44
N ASP A 431 -24.04 16.98 -22.72
CA ASP A 431 -24.69 17.84 -23.72
C ASP A 431 -26.21 18.00 -23.45
N SER A 432 -26.84 17.11 -22.68
CA SER A 432 -28.32 17.05 -22.64
C SER A 432 -28.97 17.62 -21.38
N LEU A 433 -28.37 17.55 -20.19
CA LEU A 433 -29.08 17.85 -18.94
C LEU A 433 -28.21 18.57 -17.88
N ASP A 434 -26.92 18.36 -17.87
CA ASP A 434 -26.07 18.83 -16.76
C ASP A 434 -25.35 20.14 -17.09
N ASN A 435 -25.59 20.71 -18.26
CA ASN A 435 -24.98 21.97 -18.66
C ASN A 435 -25.41 23.15 -17.81
N VAL A 436 -26.59 23.11 -17.22
CA VAL A 436 -27.03 24.18 -16.32
C VAL A 436 -26.17 24.17 -15.06
N LEU A 437 -25.97 23.01 -14.42
CA LEU A 437 -25.14 22.89 -13.23
C LEU A 437 -23.66 23.15 -13.56
N GLY A 438 -23.09 22.40 -14.47
CA GLY A 438 -21.66 22.47 -14.78
C GLY A 438 -21.24 23.77 -15.44
N GLU A 439 -21.92 24.17 -16.54
CA GLU A 439 -21.47 25.33 -17.33
C GLU A 439 -21.94 26.67 -16.78
N LYS A 440 -23.20 26.74 -16.30
CA LYS A 440 -23.80 28.02 -15.87
C LYS A 440 -23.61 28.26 -14.38
N VAL A 441 -23.83 27.26 -13.54
CA VAL A 441 -23.74 27.42 -12.07
C VAL A 441 -22.28 27.34 -11.61
N GLU A 442 -21.54 26.32 -12.04
CA GLU A 442 -20.14 26.10 -11.64
C GLU A 442 -19.14 26.83 -12.56
N GLY A 443 -19.44 26.90 -13.83
CA GLY A 443 -18.63 27.54 -14.86
C GLY A 443 -17.86 26.58 -15.77
N LEU A 444 -17.71 26.98 -17.02
CA LEU A 444 -17.13 26.13 -18.09
C LEU A 444 -15.76 25.53 -17.74
N ALA A 445 -14.90 26.28 -17.04
CA ALA A 445 -13.58 25.78 -16.67
C ALA A 445 -13.65 24.58 -15.70
N ALA A 446 -14.63 24.55 -14.80
CA ALA A 446 -14.87 23.42 -13.92
C ALA A 446 -15.40 22.22 -14.70
N THR A 447 -16.29 22.44 -15.66
CA THR A 447 -16.83 21.40 -16.55
C THR A 447 -15.71 20.74 -17.37
N VAL A 448 -14.82 21.54 -17.99
CA VAL A 448 -13.72 21.04 -18.83
C VAL A 448 -12.71 20.22 -18.00
N LEU A 449 -12.31 20.69 -16.81
CA LEU A 449 -11.32 20.02 -15.98
C LEU A 449 -11.91 18.95 -15.06
N GLY A 450 -13.21 18.97 -14.82
CA GLY A 450 -13.93 18.02 -13.97
C GLY A 450 -14.79 17.06 -14.77
N CYS A 451 -16.01 17.46 -15.11
CA CYS A 451 -17.04 16.59 -15.69
C CYS A 451 -16.58 15.88 -16.97
N GLN A 452 -15.93 16.62 -17.87
CA GLN A 452 -15.46 16.09 -19.16
C GLN A 452 -14.35 15.05 -19.02
N GLN A 453 -13.57 15.08 -17.94
CA GLN A 453 -12.47 14.13 -17.76
C GLN A 453 -12.98 12.71 -17.40
N CYS A 454 -14.19 12.60 -16.88
CA CYS A 454 -14.86 11.34 -16.62
C CYS A 454 -15.86 10.97 -17.71
N HIS A 455 -16.78 11.90 -18.05
CA HIS A 455 -17.87 11.64 -18.99
C HIS A 455 -17.43 11.70 -20.46
N GLY A 456 -16.45 12.52 -20.76
CA GLY A 456 -16.07 12.85 -22.14
C GLY A 456 -16.83 14.08 -22.64
N ALA A 457 -16.36 14.61 -23.75
CA ALA A 457 -16.98 15.69 -24.49
C ALA A 457 -16.55 15.59 -25.95
N ARG A 458 -17.09 16.49 -26.80
CA ARG A 458 -16.65 16.60 -28.20
C ARG A 458 -15.22 17.11 -28.28
N VAL A 459 -14.40 16.44 -29.06
CA VAL A 459 -13.06 16.92 -29.43
C VAL A 459 -13.17 17.67 -30.76
N GLU A 460 -12.80 18.92 -30.74
CA GLU A 460 -12.66 19.76 -31.92
C GLU A 460 -11.20 19.81 -32.38
N VAL A 461 -10.97 19.92 -33.66
CA VAL A 461 -9.64 20.05 -34.25
C VAL A 461 -9.57 21.31 -35.11
N ASP A 462 -8.39 21.88 -35.23
CA ASP A 462 -8.12 23.01 -36.16
C ASP A 462 -7.96 22.55 -37.60
N ASP A 463 -7.70 23.50 -38.49
CA ASP A 463 -7.50 23.24 -39.92
C ASP A 463 -6.28 22.34 -40.26
N LEU A 464 -5.42 22.08 -39.26
CA LEU A 464 -4.25 21.21 -39.37
C LEU A 464 -4.49 19.81 -38.75
N GLY A 465 -5.69 19.54 -38.29
CA GLY A 465 -6.04 18.29 -37.61
C GLY A 465 -5.58 18.20 -36.16
N VAL A 466 -5.14 19.31 -35.53
CA VAL A 466 -4.65 19.34 -34.17
C VAL A 466 -5.81 19.63 -33.20
N PRO A 467 -5.98 18.80 -32.13
CA PRO A 467 -7.05 19.02 -31.17
C PRO A 467 -6.90 20.35 -30.41
N VAL A 468 -8.01 21.11 -30.29
CA VAL A 468 -8.04 22.42 -29.63
C VAL A 468 -8.40 22.30 -28.13
N SER A 469 -8.00 23.30 -27.35
CA SER A 469 -8.09 23.28 -25.88
C SER A 469 -9.51 23.24 -25.29
N ALA A 470 -10.53 23.56 -26.08
CA ALA A 470 -11.92 23.50 -25.64
C ALA A 470 -12.40 22.06 -25.35
N GLY A 471 -11.86 21.07 -26.06
CA GLY A 471 -12.22 19.65 -25.93
C GLY A 471 -11.03 18.71 -25.72
N TRP A 472 -9.80 19.23 -25.56
CA TRP A 472 -8.59 18.45 -25.37
C TRP A 472 -7.62 19.12 -24.38
N PRO A 473 -6.99 18.41 -23.43
CA PRO A 473 -7.05 16.95 -23.15
C PRO A 473 -8.43 16.46 -22.72
N ASN A 474 -8.84 15.27 -23.17
CA ASN A 474 -10.11 14.65 -22.87
C ASN A 474 -9.91 13.14 -22.68
N THR A 475 -9.94 12.70 -21.43
CA THR A 475 -9.73 11.30 -21.03
C THR A 475 -11.03 10.55 -20.80
N GLY A 476 -12.17 11.25 -20.94
CA GLY A 476 -13.49 10.74 -20.59
C GLY A 476 -13.92 9.54 -21.43
N ILE A 477 -14.66 8.64 -20.78
CA ILE A 477 -15.07 7.35 -21.35
C ILE A 477 -15.96 7.48 -22.60
N GLY A 478 -16.81 8.52 -22.63
CA GLY A 478 -17.75 8.80 -23.73
C GLY A 478 -17.27 9.90 -24.67
N ARG A 479 -15.98 10.11 -24.84
CA ARG A 479 -15.40 11.10 -25.75
C ARG A 479 -16.04 11.01 -27.15
N ILE A 480 -16.46 12.14 -27.70
CA ILE A 480 -17.00 12.26 -29.05
C ILE A 480 -15.85 12.67 -29.95
N ASN A 481 -15.40 11.74 -30.78
CA ASN A 481 -14.19 11.90 -31.61
C ASN A 481 -14.50 12.64 -32.92
N PRO A 482 -13.48 13.29 -33.55
CA PRO A 482 -13.65 13.99 -34.81
C PRO A 482 -14.10 13.08 -35.98
N ASP A 483 -13.72 11.78 -35.94
CA ASP A 483 -14.14 10.76 -36.89
C ASP A 483 -15.60 10.30 -36.72
N GLY A 484 -16.34 10.86 -35.79
CA GLY A 484 -17.71 10.52 -35.43
C GLY A 484 -17.86 9.32 -34.49
N SER A 485 -16.78 8.64 -34.16
CA SER A 485 -16.82 7.54 -33.20
C SER A 485 -17.01 8.09 -31.77
N ARG A 486 -17.51 7.22 -30.88
CA ARG A 486 -17.78 7.57 -29.47
C ARG A 486 -16.99 6.69 -28.54
N GLY A 487 -16.39 7.32 -27.54
CA GLY A 487 -15.66 6.66 -26.48
C GLY A 487 -14.15 6.71 -26.59
N ALA A 488 -13.50 6.19 -25.57
CA ALA A 488 -12.05 6.06 -25.48
C ALA A 488 -11.67 4.75 -24.79
N CYS A 489 -11.21 3.78 -25.54
CA CYS A 489 -10.76 2.48 -25.01
C CYS A 489 -9.59 2.65 -24.01
N SER A 490 -8.77 3.70 -24.24
CA SER A 490 -7.63 4.05 -23.38
C SER A 490 -8.00 4.56 -21.98
N THR A 491 -9.27 4.83 -21.72
CA THR A 491 -9.75 5.17 -20.36
C THR A 491 -9.57 3.99 -19.40
N CYS A 492 -9.80 2.76 -19.88
CA CYS A 492 -9.62 1.52 -19.10
C CYS A 492 -8.29 0.83 -19.44
N HIS A 493 -7.90 0.82 -20.71
CA HIS A 493 -6.65 0.23 -21.21
C HIS A 493 -5.60 1.32 -21.37
N THR A 494 -4.90 1.65 -20.29
CA THR A 494 -3.90 2.73 -20.29
C THR A 494 -2.90 2.53 -21.44
N ARG A 495 -2.75 3.55 -22.27
CA ARG A 495 -1.76 3.61 -23.35
C ARG A 495 -0.38 3.94 -22.74
N HIS A 496 0.71 3.36 -23.24
CA HIS A 496 0.81 2.52 -24.44
C HIS A 496 1.03 1.05 -24.05
N LEU A 497 0.96 0.75 -22.75
CA LEU A 497 1.07 -0.62 -22.23
C LEU A 497 -0.13 -1.51 -22.58
N PHE A 498 -1.35 -0.93 -22.62
CA PHE A 498 -2.62 -1.61 -22.87
C PHE A 498 -2.85 -2.85 -22.00
N SER A 499 -2.47 -2.75 -20.72
CA SER A 499 -2.53 -3.85 -19.79
C SER A 499 -3.96 -4.25 -19.43
N VAL A 500 -4.31 -5.51 -19.65
CA VAL A 500 -5.60 -6.06 -19.18
C VAL A 500 -5.63 -6.18 -17.66
N ALA A 501 -4.47 -6.33 -17.02
CA ALA A 501 -4.38 -6.38 -15.56
C ALA A 501 -4.79 -5.03 -14.94
N VAL A 502 -4.31 -3.93 -15.50
CA VAL A 502 -4.69 -2.57 -15.08
C VAL A 502 -6.19 -2.36 -15.27
N ALA A 503 -6.76 -2.72 -16.44
CA ALA A 503 -8.18 -2.56 -16.71
C ALA A 503 -9.11 -3.38 -15.77
N ARG A 504 -8.58 -4.39 -15.08
CA ARG A 504 -9.30 -5.25 -14.12
C ARG A 504 -9.17 -4.80 -12.67
N GLU A 505 -8.23 -3.90 -12.38
CA GLU A 505 -8.10 -3.31 -11.05
C GLU A 505 -9.33 -2.45 -10.73
N PRO A 506 -9.83 -2.49 -9.49
CA PRO A 506 -10.95 -1.63 -9.06
C PRO A 506 -10.66 -0.14 -9.26
N ASP A 507 -9.41 0.28 -9.11
CA ASP A 507 -8.98 1.67 -9.30
C ASP A 507 -9.20 2.18 -10.72
N SER A 508 -9.13 1.32 -11.74
CA SER A 508 -9.42 1.73 -13.13
C SER A 508 -10.87 2.19 -13.32
N CYS A 509 -11.82 1.57 -12.63
CA CYS A 509 -13.22 2.00 -12.61
C CYS A 509 -13.39 3.17 -11.65
N GLY A 510 -12.72 3.09 -10.51
CA GLY A 510 -12.77 4.07 -9.42
C GLY A 510 -12.27 5.45 -9.78
N ASN A 511 -11.52 5.62 -10.85
CA ASN A 511 -11.11 6.95 -11.34
C ASN A 511 -12.29 7.84 -11.74
N CYS A 512 -13.44 7.25 -12.10
CA CYS A 512 -14.66 7.94 -12.47
C CYS A 512 -15.84 7.60 -11.57
N HIS A 513 -15.91 6.37 -11.05
CA HIS A 513 -16.97 5.88 -10.18
C HIS A 513 -16.67 6.17 -8.71
N LEU A 514 -16.63 7.44 -8.35
CA LEU A 514 -16.36 8.00 -7.02
C LEU A 514 -17.17 9.27 -6.77
N GLY A 515 -17.16 9.74 -5.54
CA GLY A 515 -17.77 11.04 -5.19
C GLY A 515 -19.17 10.93 -4.61
N PRO A 516 -19.85 12.07 -4.39
CA PRO A 516 -21.03 12.11 -3.55
C PRO A 516 -22.28 11.46 -4.18
N ASP A 517 -22.33 11.30 -5.50
CA ASP A 517 -23.50 10.83 -6.24
C ASP A 517 -23.38 9.38 -6.73
N HIS A 518 -22.16 8.87 -6.91
CA HIS A 518 -21.93 7.52 -7.40
C HIS A 518 -20.66 6.88 -6.83
N PRO A 519 -20.55 6.77 -5.50
CA PRO A 519 -19.36 6.32 -4.77
C PRO A 519 -19.14 4.81 -4.86
N GLN A 520 -19.18 4.23 -6.06
CA GLN A 520 -19.08 2.77 -6.20
C GLN A 520 -17.71 2.25 -5.77
N LYS A 521 -16.64 3.04 -5.93
CA LYS A 521 -15.30 2.66 -5.46
C LYS A 521 -15.28 2.56 -3.93
N GLU A 522 -15.75 3.59 -3.26
CA GLU A 522 -15.78 3.68 -1.80
C GLU A 522 -16.66 2.57 -1.21
N ILE A 523 -17.86 2.36 -1.77
CA ILE A 523 -18.76 1.27 -1.38
C ILE A 523 -18.06 -0.10 -1.57
N TYR A 524 -17.36 -0.30 -2.69
CA TYR A 524 -16.65 -1.54 -2.95
C TYR A 524 -15.50 -1.76 -1.95
N GLU A 525 -14.70 -0.73 -1.67
CA GLU A 525 -13.57 -0.82 -0.74
C GLU A 525 -14.01 -1.18 0.68
N GLU A 526 -15.15 -0.68 1.14
CA GLU A 526 -15.74 -1.02 2.45
C GLU A 526 -16.45 -2.38 2.45
N SER A 527 -16.86 -2.86 1.29
CA SER A 527 -17.55 -4.15 1.17
C SER A 527 -16.63 -5.32 1.52
N LYS A 528 -17.22 -6.46 1.88
CA LYS A 528 -16.47 -7.70 2.09
C LYS A 528 -15.72 -8.15 0.84
N HIS A 529 -16.21 -7.82 -0.36
CA HIS A 529 -15.54 -8.10 -1.62
C HIS A 529 -14.27 -7.25 -1.80
N GLY A 530 -14.31 -5.96 -1.52
CA GLY A 530 -13.16 -5.08 -1.58
C GLY A 530 -12.09 -5.46 -0.54
N VAL A 531 -12.51 -5.72 0.70
CA VAL A 531 -11.60 -6.22 1.75
C VAL A 531 -10.95 -7.55 1.35
N ALA A 532 -11.71 -8.46 0.76
CA ALA A 532 -11.18 -9.74 0.26
C ALA A 532 -10.22 -9.55 -0.92
N PHE A 533 -10.50 -8.60 -1.82
CA PHE A 533 -9.61 -8.27 -2.94
C PHE A 533 -8.25 -7.76 -2.44
N VAL A 534 -8.23 -6.78 -1.54
CA VAL A 534 -6.98 -6.24 -0.97
C VAL A 534 -6.17 -7.35 -0.27
N ALA A 535 -6.86 -8.23 0.48
CA ALA A 535 -6.23 -9.34 1.19
C ALA A 535 -5.67 -10.44 0.25
N ASN A 536 -6.18 -10.55 -0.98
CA ASN A 536 -5.87 -11.64 -1.91
C ASN A 536 -5.40 -11.14 -3.28
N ARG A 537 -5.02 -9.89 -3.44
CA ARG A 537 -4.68 -9.26 -4.72
C ARG A 537 -3.68 -10.10 -5.55
N GLU A 538 -2.65 -10.65 -4.89
CA GLU A 538 -1.65 -11.50 -5.55
C GLU A 538 -2.23 -12.79 -6.15
N ARG A 539 -3.40 -13.24 -5.67
CA ARG A 539 -4.10 -14.45 -6.12
C ARG A 539 -5.12 -14.18 -7.23
N MET A 540 -5.32 -12.92 -7.60
CA MET A 540 -6.35 -12.52 -8.56
C MET A 540 -6.01 -12.84 -10.01
N ASN A 541 -4.75 -13.17 -10.33
CA ASN A 541 -4.31 -13.51 -11.69
C ASN A 541 -4.78 -12.50 -12.75
N LEU A 542 -4.70 -11.19 -12.47
CA LEU A 542 -5.30 -10.13 -13.28
C LEU A 542 -4.82 -10.11 -14.75
N ALA A 543 -3.63 -10.67 -15.03
CA ALA A 543 -3.06 -10.73 -16.38
C ALA A 543 -3.51 -11.96 -17.20
N VAL A 544 -4.14 -12.96 -16.57
CA VAL A 544 -4.57 -14.20 -17.24
C VAL A 544 -5.68 -13.93 -18.24
N LYS A 545 -5.68 -14.62 -19.37
CA LYS A 545 -6.73 -14.57 -20.39
C LYS A 545 -7.13 -15.99 -20.73
N PRO A 546 -8.42 -16.31 -20.66
CA PRO A 546 -9.63 -15.46 -20.68
C PRO A 546 -10.09 -14.83 -19.35
N TRP A 547 -9.56 -15.18 -18.19
CA TRP A 547 -9.92 -14.68 -16.84
C TRP A 547 -11.37 -15.02 -16.47
N VAL A 548 -11.64 -16.29 -16.35
CA VAL A 548 -12.95 -16.85 -16.00
C VAL A 548 -13.07 -16.93 -14.49
N LEU A 549 -14.07 -16.26 -13.92
CA LEU A 549 -14.36 -16.35 -12.49
C LEU A 549 -14.78 -17.78 -12.14
N GLY A 550 -14.15 -18.33 -11.10
CA GLY A 550 -14.34 -19.71 -10.65
C GLY A 550 -13.34 -20.70 -11.26
N GLU A 551 -12.70 -20.38 -12.40
CA GLU A 551 -11.69 -21.20 -13.07
C GLU A 551 -10.29 -20.58 -12.93
N ASP A 552 -10.09 -19.37 -13.45
CA ASP A 552 -8.79 -18.69 -13.44
C ASP A 552 -8.51 -17.96 -12.12
N TYR A 553 -9.56 -17.53 -11.42
CA TYR A 553 -9.48 -16.86 -10.13
C TYR A 553 -10.78 -17.06 -9.32
N SER A 554 -10.65 -17.08 -7.99
CA SER A 554 -11.79 -17.27 -7.07
C SER A 554 -11.64 -16.51 -5.75
N ALA A 555 -10.55 -15.76 -5.59
CA ALA A 555 -10.21 -15.16 -4.30
C ALA A 555 -11.13 -14.00 -3.90
N ALA A 556 -11.52 -13.16 -4.84
CA ALA A 556 -12.48 -12.08 -4.67
C ALA A 556 -12.96 -11.57 -6.04
N PRO A 557 -14.19 -11.04 -6.17
CA PRO A 557 -14.60 -10.31 -7.37
C PRO A 557 -14.08 -8.88 -7.35
N THR A 558 -13.77 -8.33 -8.53
CA THR A 558 -13.55 -6.90 -8.79
C THR A 558 -14.75 -6.30 -9.49
N CYS A 559 -14.74 -4.99 -9.76
CA CYS A 559 -15.76 -4.34 -10.60
C CYS A 559 -15.88 -5.07 -11.95
N ALA A 560 -14.73 -5.34 -12.61
CA ALA A 560 -14.68 -6.07 -13.86
C ALA A 560 -15.23 -7.50 -13.72
N SER A 561 -15.07 -8.18 -12.59
CA SER A 561 -15.62 -9.52 -12.36
C SER A 561 -17.14 -9.53 -12.43
N CYS A 562 -17.78 -8.57 -11.77
CA CYS A 562 -19.25 -8.48 -11.73
C CYS A 562 -19.82 -7.98 -13.05
N HIS A 563 -19.20 -6.99 -13.69
CA HIS A 563 -19.78 -6.30 -14.84
C HIS A 563 -19.34 -6.87 -16.20
N MET A 564 -18.12 -7.41 -16.33
CA MET A 564 -17.52 -7.73 -17.63
C MET A 564 -16.99 -9.16 -17.75
N SER A 565 -16.44 -9.74 -16.69
CA SER A 565 -15.66 -10.98 -16.71
C SER A 565 -16.44 -12.17 -17.29
N ALA A 566 -15.70 -13.11 -17.86
CA ALA A 566 -16.24 -14.40 -18.19
C ALA A 566 -16.61 -15.18 -16.91
N VAL A 567 -17.64 -15.99 -17.05
CA VAL A 567 -17.97 -17.09 -16.13
C VAL A 567 -18.30 -18.32 -16.97
N PRO A 568 -18.32 -19.53 -16.41
CA PRO A 568 -18.67 -20.71 -17.17
C PRO A 568 -19.97 -20.53 -17.96
N GLY A 569 -19.88 -20.67 -19.28
CA GLY A 569 -20.99 -20.47 -20.23
C GLY A 569 -21.39 -19.02 -20.53
N MET A 570 -20.62 -18.03 -20.09
CA MET A 570 -20.84 -16.63 -20.43
C MET A 570 -19.49 -15.92 -20.67
N PRO A 571 -19.19 -15.47 -21.92
CA PRO A 571 -17.92 -14.88 -22.25
C PRO A 571 -17.76 -13.46 -21.65
N VAL A 572 -16.52 -12.92 -21.72
CA VAL A 572 -16.23 -11.49 -21.44
C VAL A 572 -17.10 -10.61 -22.35
N ASN A 573 -17.61 -9.51 -21.78
CA ASN A 573 -18.42 -8.53 -22.49
C ASN A 573 -18.01 -7.10 -22.10
N HIS A 574 -17.91 -6.20 -23.08
CA HIS A 574 -17.57 -4.79 -22.91
C HIS A 574 -18.80 -3.87 -22.78
N ASP A 575 -20.03 -4.39 -22.87
CA ASP A 575 -21.21 -3.70 -22.37
C ASP A 575 -21.29 -3.91 -20.85
N VAL A 576 -20.77 -2.96 -20.08
CA VAL A 576 -20.73 -3.00 -18.61
C VAL A 576 -22.13 -2.95 -17.99
N GLY A 577 -23.14 -2.46 -18.73
CA GLY A 577 -24.53 -2.41 -18.31
C GLY A 577 -25.31 -3.71 -18.48
N LEU A 578 -24.75 -4.68 -19.20
CA LEU A 578 -25.46 -5.90 -19.62
C LEU A 578 -26.05 -6.74 -18.47
N ARG A 579 -25.51 -6.58 -17.25
CA ARG A 579 -25.89 -7.31 -16.04
C ARG A 579 -26.62 -6.46 -15.03
N ILE A 580 -26.92 -5.19 -15.33
CA ILE A 580 -27.58 -4.23 -14.44
C ILE A 580 -29.08 -4.29 -14.66
N ALA A 581 -29.86 -4.70 -13.65
CA ALA A 581 -31.30 -4.88 -13.72
C ALA A 581 -32.10 -3.60 -13.41
N TRP A 582 -31.51 -2.65 -12.67
CA TRP A 582 -32.11 -1.38 -12.32
C TRP A 582 -31.34 -0.20 -12.92
N SER A 583 -32.05 0.87 -13.32
CA SER A 583 -31.49 2.20 -13.45
C SER A 583 -31.64 2.93 -12.12
N LEU A 584 -30.52 3.17 -11.44
CA LEU A 584 -30.48 3.86 -10.13
C LEU A 584 -30.13 5.35 -10.29
N ARG A 585 -29.96 5.83 -11.52
CA ARG A 585 -29.54 7.21 -11.79
C ARG A 585 -30.65 8.24 -11.69
N PRO A 586 -31.87 8.00 -12.22
CA PRO A 586 -32.95 8.99 -12.14
C PRO A 586 -33.47 9.16 -10.72
N GLU A 587 -34.26 10.21 -10.50
CA GLU A 587 -34.91 10.51 -9.23
C GLU A 587 -35.69 9.30 -8.73
N ILE A 588 -36.52 8.72 -9.59
CA ILE A 588 -37.23 7.46 -9.34
C ILE A 588 -36.55 6.34 -10.10
N SER A 589 -36.05 5.35 -9.37
CA SER A 589 -35.40 4.18 -9.98
C SER A 589 -36.37 3.34 -10.80
N GLN A 590 -35.89 2.83 -11.94
CA GLN A 590 -36.69 2.05 -12.87
C GLN A 590 -36.03 0.71 -13.19
N ARG A 591 -36.83 -0.33 -13.43
CA ARG A 591 -36.35 -1.57 -14.01
C ARG A 591 -35.86 -1.32 -15.44
N GLN A 592 -34.67 -1.86 -15.75
CA GLN A 592 -34.15 -1.82 -17.12
C GLN A 592 -35.00 -2.72 -18.04
N GLU A 593 -35.01 -2.40 -19.33
CA GLU A 593 -35.55 -3.33 -20.32
C GLU A 593 -34.90 -4.71 -20.17
N ASN A 594 -35.72 -5.76 -20.23
CA ASN A 594 -35.28 -7.16 -20.04
C ASN A 594 -34.55 -7.41 -18.70
N TRP A 595 -34.95 -6.70 -17.65
CA TRP A 595 -34.32 -6.76 -16.32
C TRP A 595 -34.18 -8.18 -15.77
N GLY A 596 -35.13 -9.08 -16.05
CA GLY A 596 -35.07 -10.47 -15.61
C GLY A 596 -33.86 -11.21 -16.19
N VAL A 597 -33.59 -11.03 -17.49
CA VAL A 597 -32.41 -11.60 -18.18
C VAL A 597 -31.11 -10.98 -17.65
N ARG A 598 -31.12 -9.67 -17.38
CA ARG A 598 -29.97 -8.97 -16.79
C ARG A 598 -29.69 -9.47 -15.37
N ARG A 599 -30.74 -9.73 -14.57
CA ARG A 599 -30.67 -10.31 -13.24
C ARG A 599 -30.09 -11.74 -13.28
N GLU A 600 -30.55 -12.59 -14.20
CA GLU A 600 -29.98 -13.92 -14.36
C GLU A 600 -28.49 -13.89 -14.70
N ARG A 601 -28.04 -12.95 -15.54
CA ARG A 601 -26.63 -12.80 -15.88
C ARG A 601 -25.77 -12.46 -14.68
N ILE A 602 -26.19 -11.52 -13.82
CA ILE A 602 -25.42 -11.20 -12.61
C ILE A 602 -25.48 -12.33 -11.59
N MET A 603 -26.60 -13.02 -11.47
CA MET A 603 -26.72 -14.17 -10.58
C MET A 603 -25.80 -15.33 -10.98
N ARG A 604 -25.50 -15.51 -12.28
CA ARG A 604 -24.48 -16.46 -12.75
C ARG A 604 -23.07 -16.10 -12.28
N VAL A 605 -22.78 -14.82 -12.08
CA VAL A 605 -21.52 -14.38 -11.46
C VAL A 605 -21.51 -14.75 -9.98
N CYS A 606 -22.58 -14.44 -9.25
CA CYS A 606 -22.69 -14.73 -7.82
C CYS A 606 -22.59 -16.21 -7.50
N GLN A 607 -23.19 -17.08 -8.34
CA GLN A 607 -23.22 -18.53 -8.14
C GLN A 607 -21.84 -19.19 -8.21
N GLN A 608 -20.82 -18.50 -8.72
CA GLN A 608 -19.45 -19.04 -8.74
C GLN A 608 -18.84 -19.14 -7.34
N CYS A 609 -19.42 -18.41 -6.36
CA CYS A 609 -18.93 -18.39 -4.99
C CYS A 609 -20.05 -18.56 -3.94
N HIS A 610 -21.31 -18.25 -4.27
CA HIS A 610 -22.43 -18.22 -3.32
C HIS A 610 -23.54 -19.22 -3.67
N ALA A 611 -24.17 -19.79 -2.64
CA ALA A 611 -25.32 -20.67 -2.79
C ALA A 611 -26.59 -19.90 -3.24
N PRO A 612 -27.53 -20.54 -3.95
CA PRO A 612 -28.74 -19.89 -4.47
C PRO A 612 -29.58 -19.13 -3.43
N GLY A 613 -29.72 -19.69 -2.22
CA GLY A 613 -30.44 -19.00 -1.14
C GLY A 613 -29.81 -17.67 -0.74
N PHE A 614 -28.48 -17.56 -0.78
CA PHE A 614 -27.76 -16.34 -0.45
C PHE A 614 -28.04 -15.23 -1.47
N TYR A 615 -27.72 -15.46 -2.75
CA TYR A 615 -27.85 -14.39 -3.74
C TYR A 615 -29.29 -14.06 -4.12
N ASN A 616 -30.23 -15.04 -4.06
CA ASN A 616 -31.66 -14.75 -4.25
C ASN A 616 -32.20 -13.81 -3.17
N ASN A 617 -31.86 -14.08 -1.89
CA ASN A 617 -32.30 -13.23 -0.79
C ASN A 617 -31.61 -11.87 -0.84
N PHE A 618 -30.33 -11.81 -1.21
CA PHE A 618 -29.64 -10.54 -1.42
C PHE A 618 -30.36 -9.68 -2.47
N PHE A 619 -30.68 -10.22 -3.63
CA PHE A 619 -31.37 -9.44 -4.66
C PHE A 619 -32.78 -9.06 -4.27
N LYS A 620 -33.47 -9.86 -3.45
CA LYS A 620 -34.76 -9.45 -2.89
C LYS A 620 -34.60 -8.26 -1.94
N GLN A 621 -33.65 -8.31 -1.01
CA GLN A 621 -33.36 -7.22 -0.09
C GLN A 621 -32.95 -5.93 -0.83
N PHE A 622 -32.16 -6.07 -1.87
CA PHE A 622 -31.78 -4.95 -2.74
C PHE A 622 -33.01 -4.34 -3.44
N ASP A 623 -33.87 -5.17 -4.03
CA ASP A 623 -35.10 -4.71 -4.67
C ASP A 623 -36.03 -4.02 -3.67
N ASP A 624 -36.20 -4.57 -2.48
CA ASP A 624 -37.01 -3.99 -1.39
C ASP A 624 -36.46 -2.61 -0.97
N ALA A 625 -35.14 -2.44 -0.91
CA ALA A 625 -34.51 -1.15 -0.58
C ALA A 625 -34.74 -0.09 -1.67
N VAL A 626 -34.63 -0.48 -2.95
CA VAL A 626 -34.91 0.43 -4.07
C VAL A 626 -36.38 0.84 -4.08
N GLU A 627 -37.28 -0.12 -3.88
CA GLU A 627 -38.72 0.14 -3.83
C GLU A 627 -39.11 1.01 -2.63
N LEU A 628 -38.51 0.80 -1.45
CA LEU A 628 -38.66 1.65 -0.28
C LEU A 628 -38.22 3.09 -0.59
N TYR A 629 -37.04 3.28 -1.20
CA TYR A 629 -36.59 4.61 -1.59
C TYR A 629 -37.59 5.28 -2.54
N ASN A 630 -38.02 4.59 -3.59
CA ASN A 630 -38.95 5.12 -4.56
C ASN A 630 -40.26 5.52 -3.92
N ALA A 631 -40.89 4.61 -3.16
CA ALA A 631 -42.24 4.82 -2.61
C ALA A 631 -42.27 5.84 -1.49
N LYS A 632 -41.26 5.80 -0.60
CA LYS A 632 -41.30 6.65 0.61
C LYS A 632 -40.73 8.04 0.39
N PHE A 633 -39.74 8.20 -0.46
CA PHE A 633 -39.01 9.46 -0.60
C PHE A 633 -39.07 10.05 -2.01
N ALA A 634 -38.72 9.28 -3.03
CA ALA A 634 -38.51 9.82 -4.37
C ALA A 634 -39.82 10.27 -5.03
N MET A 635 -40.84 9.40 -5.06
CA MET A 635 -42.14 9.72 -5.67
C MET A 635 -42.80 10.91 -4.98
N PRO A 636 -42.92 10.97 -3.63
CA PRO A 636 -43.41 12.15 -2.93
C PRO A 636 -42.61 13.42 -3.26
N ALA A 637 -41.29 13.37 -3.24
CA ALA A 637 -40.45 14.53 -3.52
C ALA A 637 -40.65 15.06 -4.95
N VAL A 638 -40.64 14.16 -5.95
CA VAL A 638 -40.91 14.55 -7.36
C VAL A 638 -42.28 15.20 -7.52
N GLU A 639 -43.32 14.64 -6.90
CA GLU A 639 -44.68 15.16 -7.00
C GLU A 639 -44.83 16.51 -6.25
N ILE A 640 -44.15 16.69 -5.11
CA ILE A 640 -44.09 17.99 -4.41
C ILE A 640 -43.46 19.04 -5.35
N MET A 641 -42.32 18.76 -5.94
CA MET A 641 -41.65 19.68 -6.87
C MET A 641 -42.53 20.00 -8.09
N GLN A 642 -43.24 19.01 -8.61
CA GLN A 642 -44.18 19.22 -9.72
C GLN A 642 -45.34 20.16 -9.30
N ARG A 643 -45.96 19.93 -8.16
CA ARG A 643 -47.07 20.79 -7.65
C ARG A 643 -46.59 22.22 -7.41
N LEU A 644 -45.39 22.42 -6.91
CA LEU A 644 -44.81 23.75 -6.74
C LEU A 644 -44.63 24.47 -8.09
N ARG A 645 -44.13 23.76 -9.12
CA ARG A 645 -44.04 24.31 -10.49
C ARG A 645 -45.41 24.67 -11.08
N GLU A 646 -46.40 23.76 -10.96
CA GLU A 646 -47.76 23.98 -11.45
C GLU A 646 -48.46 25.16 -10.73
N ALA A 647 -48.16 25.39 -9.46
CA ALA A 647 -48.62 26.52 -8.69
C ALA A 647 -47.86 27.83 -8.97
N GLY A 648 -46.86 27.81 -9.85
CA GLY A 648 -46.03 28.97 -10.18
C GLY A 648 -45.14 29.45 -9.02
N LYS A 649 -44.78 28.55 -8.12
CA LYS A 649 -43.91 28.82 -6.95
C LYS A 649 -42.43 28.65 -7.26
N LEU A 650 -42.09 28.01 -8.35
CA LEU A 650 -40.73 27.88 -8.87
C LEU A 650 -40.65 28.60 -10.22
N THR A 651 -39.49 29.21 -10.49
CA THR A 651 -39.24 29.88 -11.77
C THR A 651 -38.91 28.87 -12.87
N ALA A 652 -38.73 29.32 -14.10
CA ALA A 652 -38.25 28.48 -15.20
C ALA A 652 -36.72 28.27 -15.21
N LEU A 653 -36.01 29.07 -14.42
CA LEU A 653 -34.57 28.93 -14.24
C LEU A 653 -34.32 27.80 -13.24
N GLN A 654 -33.38 26.94 -13.53
CA GLN A 654 -33.02 25.84 -12.62
C GLN A 654 -31.95 26.29 -11.62
N PHE A 655 -32.04 25.81 -10.40
CA PHE A 655 -31.07 26.03 -9.30
C PHE A 655 -31.04 27.49 -8.78
N ASP A 656 -32.09 28.30 -9.00
CA ASP A 656 -32.21 29.63 -8.43
C ASP A 656 -33.02 29.66 -7.12
N GLU A 657 -33.81 28.61 -6.84
CA GLU A 657 -34.48 28.43 -5.55
C GLU A 657 -33.78 27.38 -4.67
N GLN A 658 -33.77 27.63 -3.36
CA GLN A 658 -33.16 26.73 -2.37
C GLN A 658 -33.70 25.30 -2.45
N ILE A 659 -35.01 25.12 -2.59
CA ILE A 659 -35.66 23.81 -2.62
C ILE A 659 -35.21 22.94 -3.81
N GLU A 660 -34.78 23.55 -4.91
CA GLU A 660 -34.26 22.82 -6.05
C GLU A 660 -32.90 22.15 -5.71
N TRP A 661 -32.04 22.84 -4.94
CA TRP A 661 -30.84 22.29 -4.39
C TRP A 661 -31.09 21.19 -3.37
N THR A 662 -32.05 21.42 -2.46
CA THR A 662 -32.47 20.42 -1.47
C THR A 662 -32.99 19.16 -2.15
N PHE A 663 -33.85 19.31 -3.19
CA PHE A 663 -34.33 18.19 -3.99
C PHE A 663 -33.18 17.48 -4.75
N PHE A 664 -32.28 18.25 -5.37
CA PHE A 664 -31.13 17.70 -6.08
C PHE A 664 -30.26 16.86 -5.17
N TYR A 665 -29.88 17.34 -4.01
CA TYR A 665 -29.07 16.55 -3.05
C TYR A 665 -29.82 15.30 -2.58
N LEU A 666 -31.10 15.39 -2.29
CA LEU A 666 -31.90 14.26 -1.85
C LEU A 666 -31.84 13.07 -2.83
N TRP A 667 -32.06 13.32 -4.12
CA TRP A 667 -32.12 12.23 -5.08
C TRP A 667 -30.76 11.91 -5.72
N HIS A 668 -29.98 12.96 -6.04
CA HIS A 668 -28.74 12.84 -6.81
C HIS A 668 -27.58 12.36 -5.95
N HIS A 669 -27.46 12.84 -4.73
CA HIS A 669 -26.39 12.45 -3.81
C HIS A 669 -26.85 11.32 -2.88
N GLU A 670 -27.65 11.65 -1.89
CA GLU A 670 -28.02 10.75 -0.80
C GLU A 670 -28.82 9.53 -1.28
N GLY A 671 -29.81 9.78 -2.14
CA GLY A 671 -30.64 8.73 -2.72
C GLY A 671 -29.84 7.78 -3.62
N ARG A 672 -28.90 8.28 -4.42
CA ARG A 672 -28.03 7.42 -5.23
C ARG A 672 -27.09 6.61 -4.34
N ARG A 673 -26.50 7.21 -3.31
CA ARG A 673 -25.65 6.52 -2.34
C ARG A 673 -26.38 5.37 -1.67
N ALA A 674 -27.59 5.60 -1.15
CA ALA A 674 -28.41 4.56 -0.54
C ALA A 674 -28.63 3.36 -1.46
N ARG A 675 -29.00 3.60 -2.72
CA ARG A 675 -29.32 2.58 -3.70
C ARG A 675 -28.08 1.85 -4.22
N HIS A 676 -26.98 2.57 -4.45
CA HIS A 676 -25.68 1.96 -4.82
C HIS A 676 -25.10 1.14 -3.66
N GLY A 677 -25.22 1.65 -2.42
CA GLY A 677 -24.84 0.90 -1.21
C GLY A 677 -25.58 -0.44 -1.12
N ALA A 678 -26.92 -0.41 -1.35
CA ALA A 678 -27.74 -1.63 -1.38
C ALA A 678 -27.33 -2.57 -2.53
N ALA A 679 -27.05 -2.04 -3.72
CA ALA A 679 -26.64 -2.84 -4.89
C ALA A 679 -25.28 -3.51 -4.71
N MET A 680 -24.37 -2.92 -3.95
CA MET A 680 -22.96 -3.32 -3.85
C MET A 680 -22.55 -3.75 -2.44
N MET A 681 -23.51 -3.98 -1.53
CA MET A 681 -23.29 -4.54 -0.20
C MET A 681 -22.43 -3.65 0.72
N GLY A 682 -22.58 -2.32 0.63
CA GLY A 682 -21.98 -1.33 1.52
C GLY A 682 -22.97 -0.87 2.58
N PRO A 683 -23.04 -1.47 3.78
CA PRO A 683 -24.10 -1.17 4.77
C PRO A 683 -24.04 0.25 5.31
N ASP A 684 -22.90 0.86 5.39
CA ASP A 684 -22.72 2.25 5.80
C ASP A 684 -23.36 3.22 4.80
N TYR A 685 -23.13 2.98 3.50
CA TYR A 685 -23.74 3.73 2.40
C TYR A 685 -25.23 3.45 2.23
N VAL A 686 -25.74 2.32 2.71
CA VAL A 686 -27.20 2.11 2.79
C VAL A 686 -27.79 2.93 3.94
N GLN A 687 -27.20 2.81 5.14
CA GLN A 687 -27.82 3.33 6.37
C GLN A 687 -27.45 4.79 6.63
N TRP A 688 -26.16 5.07 6.95
CA TRP A 688 -25.77 6.40 7.45
C TRP A 688 -25.59 7.41 6.34
N HIS A 689 -24.81 7.10 5.31
CA HIS A 689 -24.62 7.95 4.14
C HIS A 689 -25.72 7.78 3.07
N GLY A 690 -26.78 7.07 3.40
CA GLY A 690 -27.89 6.79 2.52
C GLY A 690 -29.23 7.15 3.16
N PHE A 691 -29.98 6.13 3.63
CA PHE A 691 -31.37 6.34 4.10
C PHE A 691 -31.50 7.32 5.28
N ALA A 692 -30.51 7.40 6.17
CA ALA A 692 -30.54 8.37 7.27
C ALA A 692 -30.44 9.80 6.73
N GLU A 693 -29.54 10.09 5.80
CA GLU A 693 -29.39 11.40 5.18
C GLU A 693 -30.55 11.72 4.25
N VAL A 694 -31.05 10.74 3.47
CA VAL A 694 -32.31 10.92 2.67
C VAL A 694 -33.48 11.32 3.55
N ALA A 695 -33.63 10.65 4.70
CA ALA A 695 -34.73 10.95 5.62
C ALA A 695 -34.57 12.33 6.26
N ASP A 696 -33.35 12.67 6.68
CA ASP A 696 -33.05 14.00 7.24
C ASP A 696 -33.36 15.10 6.22
N ARG A 697 -32.85 15.01 5.01
CA ARG A 697 -33.09 15.93 3.90
C ARG A 697 -34.57 16.05 3.57
N PHE A 698 -35.27 14.92 3.48
CA PHE A 698 -36.69 14.89 3.15
C PHE A 698 -37.54 15.58 4.23
N TYR A 699 -37.37 15.17 5.50
CA TYR A 699 -38.26 15.63 6.57
C TYR A 699 -37.88 16.98 7.17
N ASN A 700 -36.61 17.33 7.21
CA ASN A 700 -36.11 18.50 7.92
C ASN A 700 -35.78 19.68 6.98
N GLU A 701 -35.67 19.43 5.68
CA GLU A 701 -35.40 20.47 4.69
C GLU A 701 -36.48 20.53 3.63
N LEU A 702 -36.68 19.50 2.79
CA LEU A 702 -37.63 19.54 1.67
C LEU A 702 -39.06 19.84 2.11
N ILE A 703 -39.57 19.16 3.13
CA ILE A 703 -40.94 19.35 3.62
C ILE A 703 -41.17 20.77 4.16
N PRO A 704 -40.35 21.33 5.07
CA PRO A 704 -40.50 22.70 5.55
C PRO A 704 -40.39 23.76 4.44
N GLU A 705 -39.44 23.58 3.50
CA GLU A 705 -39.29 24.52 2.38
C GLU A 705 -40.48 24.50 1.45
N ALA A 706 -41.04 23.33 1.15
CA ALA A 706 -42.23 23.17 0.31
C ALA A 706 -43.45 23.80 0.97
N GLU A 707 -43.68 23.58 2.29
CA GLU A 707 -44.77 24.18 3.05
C GLU A 707 -44.67 25.71 3.13
N ALA A 708 -43.44 26.25 3.22
CA ALA A 708 -43.23 27.70 3.20
C ALA A 708 -43.61 28.32 1.86
N LEU A 709 -43.38 27.63 0.74
CA LEU A 709 -43.72 28.07 -0.61
C LEU A 709 -45.21 27.89 -0.93
N LEU A 710 -45.79 26.76 -0.54
CA LEU A 710 -47.18 26.41 -0.82
C LEU A 710 -47.78 25.62 0.38
N PRO A 711 -48.43 26.31 1.34
CA PRO A 711 -49.00 25.66 2.51
C PRO A 711 -49.97 24.52 2.15
N GLY A 712 -49.83 23.37 2.78
CA GLY A 712 -50.64 22.17 2.57
C GLY A 712 -50.21 21.29 1.40
N VAL A 713 -49.15 21.65 0.66
CA VAL A 713 -48.68 20.87 -0.49
C VAL A 713 -48.16 19.49 -0.08
N THR A 714 -47.61 19.36 1.13
CA THR A 714 -47.00 18.11 1.64
C THR A 714 -48.02 17.23 2.39
N THR A 715 -49.18 17.78 2.80
CA THR A 715 -50.17 17.07 3.62
C THR A 715 -50.56 15.69 3.06
N PRO A 716 -50.90 15.54 1.75
CA PRO A 716 -51.32 14.24 1.21
C PRO A 716 -50.25 13.14 1.33
N PHE A 717 -48.99 13.53 1.34
CA PHE A 717 -47.89 12.60 1.44
C PHE A 717 -47.60 12.22 2.90
N LEU A 718 -47.67 13.20 3.81
CA LEU A 718 -47.39 12.96 5.23
C LEU A 718 -48.50 12.17 5.94
N GLU A 719 -49.73 12.20 5.42
CA GLU A 719 -50.84 11.37 5.88
C GLU A 719 -50.79 9.93 5.38
N ALA A 720 -49.95 9.64 4.37
CA ALA A 720 -49.75 8.29 3.85
C ALA A 720 -49.06 7.38 4.88
N GLU A 721 -49.37 6.07 4.83
CA GLU A 721 -48.91 5.06 5.79
C GLU A 721 -47.42 5.12 6.10
N PRO A 722 -46.48 5.23 5.14
CA PRO A 722 -45.05 5.23 5.44
C PRO A 722 -44.56 6.43 6.27
N HIS A 723 -45.39 7.47 6.44
CA HIS A 723 -45.08 8.73 7.12
C HIS A 723 -45.86 8.97 8.42
N GLN A 724 -46.85 8.12 8.73
CA GLN A 724 -47.80 8.28 9.89
C GLN A 724 -47.08 8.27 11.24
N TRP A 725 -45.90 7.66 11.36
CA TRP A 725 -45.08 7.69 12.56
C TRP A 725 -44.81 9.13 13.07
N ARG A 726 -44.79 10.13 12.20
CA ARG A 726 -44.66 11.56 12.60
C ARG A 726 -45.88 12.10 13.30
N LEU A 727 -47.05 11.53 13.07
CA LEU A 727 -48.32 11.97 13.67
C LEU A 727 -48.54 11.28 15.05
N GLY A 728 -47.61 10.44 15.52
CA GLY A 728 -47.77 9.68 16.75
C GLY A 728 -48.89 8.64 16.68
N GLN A 729 -49.30 8.24 15.49
CA GLN A 729 -50.26 7.17 15.23
C GLN A 729 -49.46 5.91 14.84
N GLU A 730 -49.23 5.01 15.80
CA GLU A 730 -48.72 3.65 15.54
C GLU A 730 -49.88 2.68 15.23
#